data_5534e923f17b61c3a3d69f35fe3d55b6
#
_entry.id   5534e923f17b61c3a3d69f35fe3d55b6
#
_cell.length_a   1.000
_cell.length_b   1.000
_cell.length_c   1.000
_cell.angle_alpha   90.00
_cell.angle_beta   90.00
_cell.angle_gamma   90.00
#
_symmetry.space_group_name_H-M   'P 1'
#
loop_
_entity.id
_entity.type
_entity.pdbx_description
1 polymer ?
#
loop_
_entity_poly.entity_id
_entity_poly.type
_entity_poly.pdbx_seq_one_letter_code
_entity_poly.pdbx_strand_id
1 'polypeptide(L)'
;MKQLFNNENRIAVILRNIEMQSVCSVESLAAKLDVSQKTIRNDIKELNCLLGGYACISNNKGTCKLIVFAPKGFTEIRNKIYKQEDLFNSSHTRMAYMFWQLMHAEEPYLTDDLSEEMKVARTTTIGDLNRLRKAIEKYDLKIKGKANTGLALCGDEYKIRLFILENIYEQLYLNFPLGQIIREKLYDFQERLSMDALGFGFFYRFFVVMIQRMESGHTIKKLEPKYEELYGSSAYMIVDEFLNEIEQVKGYKISKEERLFLSISVAGMRTPANTAEIEQKISISEGVADLIIEILDRIKAELNVTVVANELFDDFVYHVFFMINRLKYGFHIYNPMVDDFKNKYSVAYKMAEIAKGVLEERIGIEMTEDEMGFLAAYFGVFLLEQEPEKKRCKIAIVCGSGKIIGRLIENQLKKIFDVEPEFEIFYGIFDENRKDDFDYIVTTTELHMDTKTPVIFMDEVFDREYIQRKFENMRYLSEAGRTIRKGIDSLFMNLLDETRFFVLDQESSYDENVDRMARALTNQGELDAGFAQRVREREKYSTMVLDQNIAFPHTKNMLPKLTLAMGVFPDMLKDDKYGNIRIIILLGIPESMEDDTVLVRLYDDILSIGKKPDVIPKIQKMESYREFLLYIAEENNIFE
;
A
#
# COMPACT_ATOMS: atom_id res chain seq x y z
N MET A 1 17.12 -22.16 30.17
CA MET A 1 15.99 -21.23 30.29
C MET A 1 16.37 -19.77 30.17
N LYS A 2 17.23 -19.18 31.04
CA LYS A 2 17.69 -17.78 30.91
C LYS A 2 18.38 -17.41 29.57
N GLN A 3 18.93 -18.38 28.83
CA GLN A 3 19.59 -18.15 27.53
C GLN A 3 18.62 -18.09 26.32
N LEU A 4 17.37 -18.55 26.48
CA LEU A 4 16.34 -18.52 25.43
C LEU A 4 15.57 -17.21 25.38
N PHE A 5 15.39 -16.54 26.54
CA PHE A 5 14.81 -15.21 26.56
C PHE A 5 15.87 -14.18 26.20
N ASN A 6 15.77 -13.68 24.99
CA ASN A 6 16.63 -12.61 24.54
C ASN A 6 16.30 -11.35 25.34
N ASN A 7 17.31 -10.77 25.99
CA ASN A 7 17.22 -9.58 26.83
C ASN A 7 16.92 -8.33 25.99
N GLU A 8 15.78 -8.24 25.36
CA GLU A 8 15.41 -7.04 24.63
C GLU A 8 14.58 -6.09 25.49
N ASN A 9 15.28 -5.10 26.05
CA ASN A 9 14.66 -3.87 26.50
C ASN A 9 13.85 -3.25 25.35
N ARG A 10 12.67 -2.65 25.61
CA ARG A 10 11.81 -1.96 24.61
C ARG A 10 12.62 -1.01 23.72
N ILE A 11 13.62 -0.33 24.28
CA ILE A 11 14.59 0.52 23.56
C ILE A 11 15.36 -0.28 22.52
N ALA A 12 15.82 -1.48 22.84
CA ALA A 12 16.50 -2.38 21.92
C ALA A 12 15.56 -2.87 20.79
N VAL A 13 14.32 -3.19 21.13
CA VAL A 13 13.30 -3.57 20.12
C VAL A 13 12.99 -2.43 19.17
N ILE A 14 12.85 -1.19 19.67
CA ILE A 14 12.65 0.00 18.85
C ILE A 14 13.83 0.20 17.90
N LEU A 15 15.08 0.16 18.42
CA LEU A 15 16.29 0.32 17.60
C LEU A 15 16.33 -0.74 16.49
N ARG A 16 16.08 -2.01 16.81
CA ARG A 16 16.08 -3.11 15.84
C ARG A 16 15.03 -2.92 14.74
N ASN A 17 13.81 -2.54 15.09
CA ASN A 17 12.77 -2.31 14.10
C ASN A 17 13.15 -1.18 13.14
N ILE A 18 13.72 -0.09 13.64
CA ILE A 18 14.16 1.03 12.80
C ILE A 18 15.39 0.64 11.95
N GLU A 19 16.31 -0.21 12.45
CA GLU A 19 17.41 -0.77 11.63
C GLU A 19 16.92 -1.64 10.50
N MET A 20 15.95 -2.53 10.77
CA MET A 20 15.42 -3.50 9.77
C MET A 20 14.57 -2.84 8.69
N GLN A 21 13.78 -1.83 9.04
CA GLN A 21 12.78 -1.25 8.14
C GLN A 21 13.22 0.04 7.46
N SER A 22 14.44 0.52 7.73
CA SER A 22 14.98 1.80 7.23
C SER A 22 14.12 3.03 7.57
N VAL A 23 12.79 2.89 7.62
CA VAL A 23 11.78 3.89 8.00
C VAL A 23 10.67 3.20 8.78
N CYS A 24 10.30 3.74 9.95
CA CYS A 24 9.28 3.16 10.82
C CYS A 24 8.40 4.27 11.42
N SER A 25 7.08 4.08 11.51
CA SER A 25 6.22 5.09 12.13
C SER A 25 6.14 4.90 13.65
N VAL A 26 5.99 6.01 14.38
CA VAL A 26 5.73 5.99 15.84
C VAL A 26 4.46 5.22 16.15
N GLU A 27 3.46 5.29 15.28
CA GLU A 27 2.18 4.61 15.42
C GLU A 27 2.34 3.09 15.28
N SER A 28 3.04 2.63 14.24
CA SER A 28 3.38 1.21 14.03
C SER A 28 4.17 0.63 15.21
N LEU A 29 5.16 1.36 15.72
CA LEU A 29 5.92 0.95 16.90
C LEU A 29 5.05 0.89 18.16
N ALA A 30 4.14 1.85 18.33
CA ALA A 30 3.22 1.90 19.46
C ALA A 30 2.24 0.72 19.44
N ALA A 31 1.68 0.42 18.28
CA ALA A 31 0.79 -0.74 18.08
C ALA A 31 1.53 -2.06 18.31
N LYS A 32 2.74 -2.21 17.74
CA LYS A 32 3.56 -3.42 17.86
C LYS A 32 3.99 -3.71 19.31
N LEU A 33 4.25 -2.66 20.10
CA LEU A 33 4.75 -2.77 21.47
C LEU A 33 3.66 -2.60 22.55
N ASP A 34 2.41 -2.44 22.14
CA ASP A 34 1.24 -2.23 23.00
C ASP A 34 1.44 -1.08 24.01
N VAL A 35 1.94 0.06 23.51
CA VAL A 35 2.19 1.26 24.31
C VAL A 35 1.66 2.52 23.61
N SER A 36 1.54 3.63 24.35
CA SER A 36 1.12 4.89 23.75
C SER A 36 2.20 5.47 22.80
N GLN A 37 1.77 6.20 21.77
CA GLN A 37 2.71 6.96 20.91
C GLN A 37 3.60 7.92 21.71
N LYS A 38 3.09 8.47 22.83
CA LYS A 38 3.85 9.32 23.75
C LYS A 38 4.99 8.54 24.38
N THR A 39 4.75 7.28 24.75
CA THR A 39 5.78 6.38 25.31
C THR A 39 6.88 6.14 24.29
N ILE A 40 6.52 5.78 23.06
CA ILE A 40 7.51 5.59 21.97
C ILE A 40 8.36 6.83 21.74
N ARG A 41 7.75 8.03 21.71
CA ARG A 41 8.51 9.28 21.56
C ARG A 41 9.49 9.52 22.71
N ASN A 42 9.14 9.13 23.92
CA ASN A 42 10.04 9.22 25.07
C ASN A 42 11.18 8.19 24.98
N ASP A 43 10.86 6.96 24.59
CA ASP A 43 11.86 5.90 24.38
C ASP A 43 12.85 6.27 23.25
N ILE A 44 12.39 6.89 22.16
CA ILE A 44 13.26 7.40 21.09
C ILE A 44 14.17 8.53 21.61
N LYS A 45 13.69 9.40 22.49
CA LYS A 45 14.54 10.42 23.13
C LYS A 45 15.63 9.80 23.99
N GLU A 46 15.27 8.81 24.80
CA GLU A 46 16.21 8.06 25.61
C GLU A 46 17.23 7.32 24.74
N LEU A 47 16.77 6.67 23.69
CA LEU A 47 17.61 5.98 22.71
C LEU A 47 18.60 6.94 22.03
N ASN A 48 18.16 8.14 21.66
CA ASN A 48 19.04 9.17 21.10
C ASN A 48 20.10 9.64 22.11
N CYS A 49 19.78 9.69 23.39
CA CYS A 49 20.76 9.95 24.43
C CYS A 49 21.80 8.83 24.54
N LEU A 50 21.37 7.56 24.44
CA LEU A 50 22.27 6.41 24.49
C LEU A 50 23.15 6.31 23.23
N LEU A 51 22.62 6.61 22.06
CA LEU A 51 23.35 6.60 20.78
C LEU A 51 24.44 7.70 20.72
N GLY A 52 24.30 8.75 21.53
CA GLY A 52 25.27 9.83 21.67
C GLY A 52 25.58 10.50 20.32
N GLY A 53 26.86 10.80 20.06
CA GLY A 53 27.32 11.40 18.79
C GLY A 53 27.54 10.40 17.64
N TYR A 54 27.25 9.10 17.83
CA TYR A 54 27.55 8.07 16.84
C TYR A 54 26.37 7.81 15.88
N ALA A 55 25.14 7.99 16.35
CA ALA A 55 23.92 7.87 15.54
C ALA A 55 22.78 8.67 16.17
N CYS A 56 21.72 8.93 15.40
CA CYS A 56 20.47 9.46 15.94
C CYS A 56 19.27 8.89 15.20
N ILE A 57 18.13 8.83 15.88
CA ILE A 57 16.84 8.55 15.28
C ILE A 57 16.14 9.90 15.07
N SER A 58 16.00 10.30 13.82
CA SER A 58 15.18 11.45 13.45
C SER A 58 13.69 11.06 13.50
N ASN A 59 12.85 11.97 13.97
CA ASN A 59 11.40 11.81 13.96
C ASN A 59 10.79 13.02 13.25
N ASN A 60 10.34 12.81 12.01
CA ASN A 60 9.69 13.83 11.22
C ASN A 60 8.22 13.46 11.03
N LYS A 61 7.30 14.27 11.58
CA LYS A 61 5.84 14.04 11.52
C LYS A 61 5.38 12.60 11.88
N GLY A 62 6.07 11.98 12.85
CA GLY A 62 5.76 10.62 13.29
C GLY A 62 6.54 9.51 12.58
N THR A 63 7.31 9.83 11.57
CA THR A 63 8.18 8.89 10.84
C THR A 63 9.58 8.89 11.42
N CYS A 64 10.07 7.72 11.83
CA CYS A 64 11.38 7.53 12.46
C CYS A 64 12.37 6.95 11.45
N LYS A 65 13.57 7.55 11.38
CA LYS A 65 14.68 7.09 10.54
C LYS A 65 15.98 7.11 11.32
N LEU A 66 16.75 6.02 11.27
CA LEU A 66 18.08 5.94 11.86
C LEU A 66 19.11 6.62 10.93
N ILE A 67 19.90 7.52 11.51
CA ILE A 67 21.02 8.19 10.84
C ILE A 67 22.30 7.83 11.60
N VAL A 68 23.24 7.16 10.94
CA VAL A 68 24.50 6.71 11.52
C VAL A 68 25.61 7.65 11.06
N PHE A 69 26.24 8.35 12.00
CA PHE A 69 27.34 9.29 11.74
C PHE A 69 28.71 8.61 11.82
N ALA A 70 28.86 7.66 12.75
CA ALA A 70 30.10 6.94 12.99
C ALA A 70 29.86 5.42 13.13
N PRO A 71 29.98 4.63 12.05
CA PRO A 71 29.57 3.21 12.02
C PRO A 71 30.24 2.33 13.08
N LYS A 72 31.54 2.52 13.36
CA LYS A 72 32.25 1.72 14.37
C LYS A 72 31.73 1.99 15.78
N GLY A 73 31.58 3.26 16.18
CA GLY A 73 31.05 3.63 17.48
C GLY A 73 29.58 3.26 17.65
N PHE A 74 28.80 3.39 16.58
CA PHE A 74 27.41 2.92 16.56
C PHE A 74 27.32 1.41 16.84
N THR A 75 28.15 0.59 16.19
CA THR A 75 28.17 -0.86 16.41
C THR A 75 28.48 -1.22 17.86
N GLU A 76 29.43 -0.52 18.50
CA GLU A 76 29.76 -0.76 19.90
C GLU A 76 28.59 -0.40 20.84
N ILE A 77 27.97 0.76 20.64
CA ILE A 77 26.82 1.19 21.46
C ILE A 77 25.60 0.33 21.22
N ARG A 78 25.29 0.02 19.97
CA ARG A 78 24.24 -0.92 19.61
C ARG A 78 24.38 -2.26 20.35
N ASN A 79 25.59 -2.83 20.35
CA ASN A 79 25.85 -4.08 21.05
C ASN A 79 25.71 -3.93 22.58
N LYS A 80 26.00 -2.75 23.15
CA LYS A 80 25.75 -2.47 24.58
C LYS A 80 24.24 -2.38 24.87
N ILE A 81 23.47 -1.68 24.02
CA ILE A 81 22.01 -1.57 24.14
C ILE A 81 21.36 -2.96 24.09
N TYR A 82 21.81 -3.82 23.20
CA TYR A 82 21.29 -5.19 23.08
C TYR A 82 21.71 -6.14 24.19
N LYS A 83 22.71 -5.78 25.00
CA LYS A 83 23.22 -6.58 26.13
C LYS A 83 22.69 -6.15 27.50
N GLN A 84 21.92 -5.05 27.59
CA GLN A 84 21.41 -4.56 28.89
C GLN A 84 20.32 -5.48 29.48
N GLU A 85 20.58 -6.00 30.68
CA GLU A 85 19.83 -7.04 31.38
C GLU A 85 18.66 -6.52 32.21
N ASP A 86 17.55 -6.12 31.59
CA ASP A 86 16.26 -6.06 32.31
C ASP A 86 15.18 -6.87 31.57
N LEU A 87 15.17 -8.15 31.87
CA LEU A 87 14.39 -9.22 31.20
C LEU A 87 12.88 -8.97 31.16
N PHE A 88 12.28 -8.28 32.13
CA PHE A 88 10.83 -8.24 32.30
C PHE A 88 10.24 -6.82 32.37
N ASN A 89 10.91 -5.83 31.80
CA ASN A 89 10.41 -4.44 31.84
C ASN A 89 9.22 -4.19 30.91
N SER A 90 9.10 -4.93 29.82
CA SER A 90 7.97 -4.78 28.90
C SER A 90 6.86 -5.79 29.19
N SER A 91 5.60 -5.36 29.09
CA SER A 91 4.43 -6.24 29.17
C SER A 91 4.51 -7.36 28.12
N HIS A 92 5.00 -7.05 26.93
CA HIS A 92 5.12 -8.00 25.82
C HIS A 92 6.11 -9.14 26.14
N THR A 93 7.29 -8.83 26.72
CA THR A 93 8.25 -9.85 27.15
C THR A 93 7.68 -10.72 28.29
N ARG A 94 6.95 -10.10 29.23
CA ARG A 94 6.29 -10.85 30.31
C ARG A 94 5.19 -11.76 29.78
N MET A 95 4.38 -11.29 28.81
CA MET A 95 3.38 -12.14 28.15
C MET A 95 4.03 -13.32 27.40
N ALA A 96 5.13 -13.07 26.69
CA ALA A 96 5.89 -14.13 26.00
C ALA A 96 6.43 -15.16 27.00
N TYR A 97 6.97 -14.70 28.15
CA TYR A 97 7.43 -15.59 29.22
C TYR A 97 6.31 -16.42 29.82
N MET A 98 5.18 -15.77 30.17
CA MET A 98 4.01 -16.50 30.72
C MET A 98 3.50 -17.55 29.73
N PHE A 99 3.40 -17.19 28.45
CA PHE A 99 2.98 -18.12 27.40
C PHE A 99 3.96 -19.28 27.26
N TRP A 100 5.29 -19.00 27.30
CA TRP A 100 6.33 -20.03 27.28
C TRP A 100 6.19 -21.01 28.46
N GLN A 101 6.02 -20.51 29.67
CA GLN A 101 5.83 -21.36 30.86
C GLN A 101 4.58 -22.21 30.74
N LEU A 102 3.45 -21.61 30.35
CA LEU A 102 2.19 -22.33 30.23
C LEU A 102 2.17 -23.38 29.12
N MET A 103 2.89 -23.16 28.00
CA MET A 103 2.92 -24.13 26.92
C MET A 103 3.88 -25.31 27.16
N HIS A 104 4.77 -25.23 28.16
CA HIS A 104 5.70 -26.29 28.54
C HIS A 104 5.35 -26.91 29.90
N ALA A 105 4.35 -26.37 30.59
CA ALA A 105 3.96 -26.86 31.93
C ALA A 105 3.28 -28.24 31.83
N GLU A 106 3.81 -29.23 32.51
CA GLU A 106 3.18 -30.54 32.68
C GLU A 106 2.03 -30.47 33.67
N GLU A 107 2.13 -29.57 34.67
CA GLU A 107 1.10 -29.28 35.67
C GLU A 107 0.65 -27.80 35.62
N PRO A 108 -0.57 -27.46 36.10
CA PRO A 108 -1.05 -26.09 36.09
C PRO A 108 -0.16 -25.13 36.88
N TYR A 109 0.17 -23.99 36.31
CA TYR A 109 1.12 -22.99 36.83
C TYR A 109 0.43 -21.97 37.74
N LEU A 110 0.97 -21.67 38.92
CA LEU A 110 0.37 -20.68 39.80
C LEU A 110 0.72 -19.24 39.36
N THR A 111 -0.23 -18.32 39.54
CA THR A 111 0.00 -16.89 39.20
C THR A 111 1.08 -16.28 40.09
N ASP A 112 1.19 -16.75 41.32
CA ASP A 112 2.19 -16.25 42.28
C ASP A 112 3.60 -16.68 41.87
N ASP A 113 3.77 -17.92 41.39
CA ASP A 113 5.05 -18.40 40.87
C ASP A 113 5.51 -17.56 39.65
N LEU A 114 4.60 -17.27 38.72
CA LEU A 114 4.89 -16.37 37.58
C LEU A 114 5.31 -14.97 38.02
N SER A 115 4.65 -14.43 39.08
CA SER A 115 4.98 -13.13 39.64
C SER A 115 6.36 -13.11 40.27
N GLU A 116 6.72 -14.15 41.00
CA GLU A 116 8.01 -14.30 41.67
C GLU A 116 9.15 -14.48 40.63
N GLU A 117 8.95 -15.33 39.63
CA GLU A 117 9.93 -15.58 38.57
C GLU A 117 10.23 -14.34 37.73
N MET A 118 9.19 -13.56 37.39
CA MET A 118 9.33 -12.30 36.66
C MET A 118 9.74 -11.13 37.55
N LYS A 119 9.74 -11.31 38.89
CA LYS A 119 10.04 -10.26 39.89
C LYS A 119 9.17 -9.01 39.74
N VAL A 120 7.88 -9.21 39.50
CA VAL A 120 6.89 -8.13 39.35
C VAL A 120 5.74 -8.32 40.34
N ALA A 121 5.00 -7.24 40.59
CA ALA A 121 3.83 -7.33 41.48
C ALA A 121 2.76 -8.25 40.88
N ARG A 122 2.06 -9.00 41.71
CA ARG A 122 0.96 -9.90 41.33
C ARG A 122 -0.12 -9.18 40.51
N THR A 123 -0.40 -7.92 40.81
CA THR A 123 -1.34 -7.08 40.02
C THR A 123 -0.88 -6.85 38.60
N THR A 124 0.43 -6.66 38.39
CA THR A 124 1.04 -6.54 37.07
C THR A 124 0.89 -7.86 36.30
N THR A 125 1.20 -8.99 36.91
CA THR A 125 1.05 -10.32 36.31
C THR A 125 -0.40 -10.60 35.91
N ILE A 126 -1.38 -10.25 36.73
CA ILE A 126 -2.81 -10.40 36.42
C ILE A 126 -3.19 -9.50 35.22
N GLY A 127 -2.70 -8.27 35.20
CA GLY A 127 -2.93 -7.34 34.06
C GLY A 127 -2.39 -7.89 32.74
N ASP A 128 -1.14 -8.40 32.78
CA ASP A 128 -0.51 -8.99 31.59
C ASP A 128 -1.17 -10.31 31.17
N LEU A 129 -1.61 -11.12 32.13
CA LEU A 129 -2.36 -12.35 31.87
C LEU A 129 -3.70 -12.08 31.16
N ASN A 130 -4.39 -11.00 31.55
CA ASN A 130 -5.63 -10.61 30.88
C ASN A 130 -5.38 -10.12 29.45
N ARG A 131 -4.28 -9.39 29.21
CA ARG A 131 -3.85 -9.04 27.85
C ARG A 131 -3.50 -10.28 27.03
N LEU A 132 -2.75 -11.21 27.61
CA LEU A 132 -2.41 -12.48 26.96
C LEU A 132 -3.67 -13.28 26.60
N ARG A 133 -4.65 -13.39 27.51
CA ARG A 133 -5.93 -14.06 27.22
C ARG A 133 -6.63 -13.47 26.03
N LYS A 134 -6.69 -12.13 25.96
CA LYS A 134 -7.27 -11.42 24.81
C LYS A 134 -6.48 -11.66 23.51
N ALA A 135 -5.16 -11.66 23.59
CA ALA A 135 -4.31 -11.87 22.40
C ALA A 135 -4.43 -13.29 21.81
N ILE A 136 -4.58 -14.32 22.66
CA ILE A 136 -4.69 -15.71 22.20
C ILE A 136 -6.11 -16.10 21.75
N GLU A 137 -7.13 -15.30 22.06
CA GLU A 137 -8.53 -15.61 21.75
C GLU A 137 -8.79 -15.77 20.26
N LYS A 138 -8.18 -14.91 19.41
CA LYS A 138 -8.29 -14.99 17.96
C LYS A 138 -7.73 -16.29 17.35
N TYR A 139 -6.91 -17.05 18.12
CA TYR A 139 -6.38 -18.35 17.71
C TYR A 139 -7.15 -19.52 18.35
N ASP A 140 -8.33 -19.29 18.94
CA ASP A 140 -9.08 -20.30 19.69
C ASP A 140 -8.27 -20.94 20.85
N LEU A 141 -7.26 -20.25 21.37
CA LEU A 141 -6.50 -20.67 22.52
C LEU A 141 -7.13 -20.12 23.79
N LYS A 142 -7.04 -20.87 24.89
CA LYS A 142 -7.61 -20.46 26.18
C LYS A 142 -6.66 -20.75 27.32
N ILE A 143 -6.48 -19.79 28.23
CA ILE A 143 -5.82 -20.02 29.51
C ILE A 143 -6.92 -20.28 30.55
N LYS A 144 -7.11 -21.56 30.92
CA LYS A 144 -8.03 -21.99 31.95
C LYS A 144 -7.35 -21.86 33.31
N GLY A 145 -8.05 -21.28 34.29
CA GLY A 145 -7.59 -21.17 35.65
C GLY A 145 -8.64 -21.70 36.62
N LYS A 146 -8.22 -22.45 37.64
CA LYS A 146 -9.06 -22.91 38.71
C LYS A 146 -8.44 -22.45 40.04
N ALA A 147 -9.24 -21.91 40.94
CA ALA A 147 -8.75 -21.46 42.24
C ALA A 147 -7.97 -22.60 42.94
N ASN A 148 -6.77 -22.29 43.40
CA ASN A 148 -5.83 -23.23 44.07
C ASN A 148 -5.31 -24.39 43.21
N THR A 149 -5.60 -24.42 41.88
CA THR A 149 -5.12 -25.48 40.98
C THR A 149 -4.11 -24.94 39.97
N GLY A 150 -4.16 -23.64 39.68
CA GLY A 150 -3.26 -22.98 38.74
C GLY A 150 -3.85 -22.73 37.34
N LEU A 151 -2.99 -22.27 36.41
CA LEU A 151 -3.28 -21.88 35.05
C LEU A 151 -2.77 -22.96 34.08
N ALA A 152 -3.56 -23.29 33.05
CA ALA A 152 -3.16 -24.20 31.99
C ALA A 152 -3.55 -23.63 30.61
N LEU A 153 -2.65 -23.71 29.64
CA LEU A 153 -2.93 -23.39 28.26
C LEU A 153 -3.69 -24.54 27.59
N CYS A 154 -4.78 -24.24 26.90
CA CYS A 154 -5.61 -25.21 26.19
C CYS A 154 -5.80 -24.75 24.73
N GLY A 155 -5.63 -25.67 23.80
CA GLY A 155 -5.84 -25.48 22.37
C GLY A 155 -4.99 -26.43 21.54
N ASP A 156 -5.15 -26.36 20.23
CA ASP A 156 -4.45 -27.23 19.29
C ASP A 156 -3.00 -26.75 19.08
N GLU A 157 -2.06 -27.68 18.96
CA GLU A 157 -0.63 -27.38 18.83
C GLU A 157 -0.33 -26.45 17.65
N TYR A 158 -0.98 -26.64 16.49
CA TYR A 158 -0.74 -25.78 15.34
C TYR A 158 -1.18 -24.32 15.61
N LYS A 159 -2.25 -24.10 16.37
CA LYS A 159 -2.70 -22.77 16.80
C LYS A 159 -1.73 -22.11 17.77
N ILE A 160 -1.14 -22.90 18.67
CA ILE A 160 -0.05 -22.45 19.54
C ILE A 160 1.12 -21.95 18.70
N ARG A 161 1.52 -22.70 17.68
CA ARG A 161 2.63 -22.30 16.81
C ARG A 161 2.31 -21.06 15.98
N LEU A 162 1.07 -20.91 15.46
CA LEU A 162 0.66 -19.70 14.76
C LEU A 162 0.72 -18.47 15.68
N PHE A 163 0.23 -18.59 16.91
CA PHE A 163 0.36 -17.51 17.90
C PHE A 163 1.82 -17.13 18.15
N ILE A 164 2.70 -18.13 18.31
CA ILE A 164 4.14 -17.91 18.50
C ILE A 164 4.71 -17.12 17.32
N LEU A 165 4.48 -17.58 16.09
CA LEU A 165 5.02 -16.99 14.87
C LEU A 165 4.62 -15.52 14.70
N GLU A 166 3.37 -15.19 14.99
CA GLU A 166 2.86 -13.84 14.76
C GLU A 166 3.13 -12.86 15.91
N ASN A 167 3.18 -13.35 17.17
CA ASN A 167 3.15 -12.44 18.31
C ASN A 167 4.43 -12.46 19.16
N ILE A 168 5.08 -13.60 19.34
CA ILE A 168 6.14 -13.76 20.35
C ILE A 168 7.40 -14.46 19.83
N TYR A 169 7.52 -14.67 18.52
CA TYR A 169 8.69 -15.35 17.93
C TYR A 169 10.01 -14.70 18.31
N GLU A 170 10.08 -13.38 18.22
CA GLU A 170 11.30 -12.60 18.47
C GLU A 170 11.80 -12.78 19.91
N GLN A 171 10.89 -12.89 20.89
CA GLN A 171 11.22 -13.06 22.29
C GLN A 171 11.71 -14.48 22.61
N LEU A 172 11.21 -15.48 21.87
CA LEU A 172 11.46 -16.89 22.18
C LEU A 172 12.58 -17.52 21.33
N TYR A 173 12.63 -17.18 20.06
CA TYR A 173 13.37 -17.97 19.07
C TYR A 173 14.42 -17.22 18.25
N LEU A 174 14.56 -15.90 18.41
CA LEU A 174 15.46 -15.08 17.58
C LEU A 174 16.90 -15.63 17.51
N ASN A 175 17.41 -16.16 18.60
CA ASN A 175 18.75 -16.76 18.71
C ASN A 175 18.71 -18.27 18.96
N PHE A 176 17.71 -18.96 18.43
CA PHE A 176 17.60 -20.40 18.61
C PHE A 176 18.81 -21.11 17.96
N PRO A 177 19.55 -21.94 18.71
CA PRO A 177 20.77 -22.56 18.22
C PRO A 177 20.46 -23.71 17.28
N LEU A 178 20.59 -23.49 15.98
CA LEU A 178 20.60 -24.58 14.99
C LEU A 178 22.02 -25.09 14.76
N GLY A 179 22.18 -26.40 14.65
CA GLY A 179 23.44 -27.02 14.27
C GLY A 179 23.93 -26.58 12.90
N GLN A 180 25.27 -26.58 12.68
CA GLN A 180 25.86 -26.06 11.44
C GLN A 180 25.30 -26.75 10.20
N ILE A 181 25.19 -28.08 10.19
CA ILE A 181 24.68 -28.87 9.05
C ILE A 181 23.24 -28.42 8.68
N ILE A 182 22.38 -28.17 9.68
CA ILE A 182 21.01 -27.73 9.41
C ILE A 182 20.99 -26.33 8.81
N ARG A 183 21.87 -25.42 9.28
CA ARG A 183 21.99 -24.07 8.68
C ARG A 183 22.44 -24.13 7.22
N GLU A 184 23.39 -24.99 6.91
CA GLU A 184 23.84 -25.21 5.52
C GLU A 184 22.69 -25.70 4.65
N LYS A 185 21.89 -26.70 5.11
CA LYS A 185 20.71 -27.18 4.40
C LYS A 185 19.63 -26.09 4.21
N LEU A 186 19.45 -25.21 5.18
CA LEU A 186 18.52 -24.08 5.08
C LEU A 186 18.98 -23.07 4.03
N TYR A 187 20.28 -22.77 3.94
CA TYR A 187 20.81 -21.88 2.90
C TYR A 187 20.70 -22.52 1.51
N ASP A 188 21.00 -23.80 1.36
CA ASP A 188 20.80 -24.52 0.11
C ASP A 188 19.32 -24.49 -0.32
N PHE A 189 18.39 -24.59 0.63
CA PHE A 189 16.95 -24.48 0.38
C PHE A 189 16.55 -23.07 -0.05
N GLN A 190 17.10 -22.03 0.59
CA GLN A 190 16.90 -20.64 0.20
C GLN A 190 17.32 -20.38 -1.24
N GLU A 191 18.54 -20.84 -1.62
CA GLU A 191 19.06 -20.68 -2.98
C GLU A 191 18.21 -21.44 -4.00
N ARG A 192 17.82 -22.69 -3.69
CA ARG A 192 16.95 -23.50 -4.58
C ARG A 192 15.62 -22.85 -4.92
N LEU A 193 15.07 -22.02 -4.02
CA LEU A 193 13.79 -21.32 -4.24
C LEU A 193 13.95 -19.83 -4.55
N SER A 194 15.18 -19.36 -4.75
CA SER A 194 15.48 -17.94 -5.02
C SER A 194 14.80 -16.98 -4.05
N MET A 195 14.69 -17.40 -2.76
CA MET A 195 14.02 -16.62 -1.73
C MET A 195 14.84 -15.37 -1.37
N ASP A 196 14.19 -14.22 -1.32
CA ASP A 196 14.78 -13.02 -0.74
C ASP A 196 14.98 -13.18 0.79
N ALA A 197 15.67 -12.24 1.41
CA ALA A 197 15.96 -12.30 2.85
C ALA A 197 14.70 -12.32 3.72
N LEU A 198 13.62 -11.65 3.29
CA LEU A 198 12.35 -11.60 4.02
C LEU A 198 11.56 -12.90 3.86
N GLY A 199 11.48 -13.44 2.64
CA GLY A 199 10.84 -14.73 2.35
C GLY A 199 11.52 -15.88 3.06
N PHE A 200 12.87 -15.91 3.02
CA PHE A 200 13.66 -16.90 3.76
C PHE A 200 13.47 -16.73 5.28
N GLY A 201 13.47 -15.51 5.79
CA GLY A 201 13.22 -15.24 7.22
C GLY A 201 11.87 -15.79 7.68
N PHE A 202 10.84 -15.70 6.82
CA PHE A 202 9.52 -16.25 7.09
C PHE A 202 9.56 -17.80 7.16
N PHE A 203 10.11 -18.46 6.16
CA PHE A 203 10.31 -19.93 6.16
C PHE A 203 11.13 -20.39 7.37
N TYR A 204 12.23 -19.70 7.66
CA TYR A 204 13.11 -20.00 8.77
C TYR A 204 12.38 -20.00 10.12
N ARG A 205 11.49 -19.04 10.35
CA ARG A 205 10.68 -18.97 11.58
C ARG A 205 9.77 -20.18 11.74
N PHE A 206 9.07 -20.58 10.68
CA PHE A 206 8.23 -21.79 10.69
C PHE A 206 9.06 -23.04 11.00
N PHE A 207 10.21 -23.17 10.36
CA PHE A 207 11.11 -24.29 10.57
C PHE A 207 11.63 -24.35 12.00
N VAL A 208 12.10 -23.25 12.56
CA VAL A 208 12.62 -23.18 13.94
C VAL A 208 11.54 -23.54 14.96
N VAL A 209 10.35 -22.97 14.83
CA VAL A 209 9.23 -23.27 15.73
C VAL A 209 8.82 -24.74 15.61
N MET A 210 8.73 -25.28 14.40
CA MET A 210 8.43 -26.69 14.16
C MET A 210 9.44 -27.61 14.85
N ILE A 211 10.72 -27.44 14.58
CA ILE A 211 11.78 -28.30 15.14
C ILE A 211 11.81 -28.22 16.66
N GLN A 212 11.76 -27.02 17.23
CA GLN A 212 11.81 -26.86 18.69
C GLN A 212 10.60 -27.50 19.38
N ARG A 213 9.40 -27.31 18.82
CA ARG A 213 8.19 -27.91 19.39
C ARG A 213 8.20 -29.44 19.31
N MET A 214 8.65 -30.00 18.19
CA MET A 214 8.83 -31.45 18.03
C MET A 214 9.86 -32.02 19.02
N GLU A 215 11.02 -31.38 19.16
CA GLU A 215 12.07 -31.80 20.09
C GLU A 215 11.65 -31.69 21.55
N SER A 216 10.68 -30.82 21.86
CA SER A 216 10.04 -30.71 23.19
C SER A 216 8.87 -31.68 23.38
N GLY A 217 8.63 -32.61 22.44
CA GLY A 217 7.56 -33.62 22.53
C GLY A 217 6.17 -33.14 22.10
N HIS A 218 6.05 -31.92 21.60
CA HIS A 218 4.77 -31.32 21.16
C HIS A 218 4.64 -31.40 19.63
N THR A 219 4.07 -32.48 19.12
CA THR A 219 3.81 -32.68 17.70
C THR A 219 2.36 -32.31 17.33
N ILE A 220 2.16 -31.81 16.12
CA ILE A 220 0.83 -31.59 15.57
C ILE A 220 0.16 -32.95 15.34
N LYS A 221 -1.01 -33.16 15.96
CA LYS A 221 -1.79 -34.40 15.81
C LYS A 221 -2.86 -34.30 14.75
N LYS A 222 -3.36 -33.08 14.52
CA LYS A 222 -4.44 -32.82 13.56
C LYS A 222 -4.35 -31.37 13.09
N LEU A 223 -4.58 -31.16 11.81
CA LEU A 223 -4.77 -29.85 11.19
C LEU A 223 -6.23 -29.64 10.78
N GLU A 224 -6.63 -28.39 10.55
CA GLU A 224 -7.92 -28.10 9.94
C GLU A 224 -7.98 -28.61 8.50
N PRO A 225 -9.17 -28.98 7.98
CA PRO A 225 -9.30 -29.56 6.63
C PRO A 225 -8.68 -28.69 5.51
N LYS A 226 -8.68 -27.38 5.65
CA LYS A 226 -8.09 -26.46 4.66
C LYS A 226 -6.60 -26.69 4.41
N TYR A 227 -5.84 -27.16 5.43
CA TYR A 227 -4.41 -27.45 5.28
C TYR A 227 -4.15 -28.78 4.59
N GLU A 228 -5.11 -29.73 4.62
CA GLU A 228 -5.00 -31.00 3.90
C GLU A 228 -4.97 -30.78 2.37
N GLU A 229 -5.50 -29.67 1.87
CA GLU A 229 -5.46 -29.31 0.44
C GLU A 229 -4.03 -29.05 -0.05
N LEU A 230 -3.08 -28.76 0.86
CA LEU A 230 -1.65 -28.65 0.51
C LEU A 230 -1.03 -29.99 0.16
N TYR A 231 -1.62 -31.10 0.62
CA TYR A 231 -1.07 -32.43 0.37
C TYR A 231 -0.99 -32.72 -1.15
N GLY A 232 0.21 -33.04 -1.62
CA GLY A 232 0.47 -33.26 -3.04
C GLY A 232 0.63 -31.99 -3.89
N SER A 233 0.52 -30.78 -3.28
CA SER A 233 0.87 -29.53 -3.96
C SER A 233 2.37 -29.42 -4.19
N SER A 234 2.78 -28.55 -5.12
CA SER A 234 4.20 -28.24 -5.35
C SER A 234 4.92 -27.80 -4.06
N ALA A 235 4.26 -26.94 -3.26
CA ALA A 235 4.79 -26.49 -1.98
C ALA A 235 5.05 -27.66 -1.01
N TYR A 236 4.12 -28.62 -0.96
CA TYR A 236 4.29 -29.82 -0.13
C TYR A 236 5.44 -30.69 -0.64
N MET A 237 5.54 -30.94 -1.94
CA MET A 237 6.59 -31.78 -2.52
C MET A 237 7.99 -31.18 -2.26
N ILE A 238 8.14 -29.88 -2.42
CA ILE A 238 9.39 -29.16 -2.14
C ILE A 238 9.79 -29.28 -0.66
N VAL A 239 8.83 -29.10 0.25
CA VAL A 239 9.06 -29.23 1.69
C VAL A 239 9.33 -30.67 2.09
N ASP A 240 8.63 -31.63 1.48
CA ASP A 240 8.82 -33.07 1.72
C ASP A 240 10.25 -33.51 1.38
N GLU A 241 10.77 -33.10 0.22
CA GLU A 241 12.15 -33.34 -0.17
C GLU A 241 13.16 -32.76 0.84
N PHE A 242 12.99 -31.48 1.20
CA PHE A 242 13.83 -30.81 2.19
C PHE A 242 13.79 -31.51 3.56
N LEU A 243 12.60 -31.85 4.05
CA LEU A 243 12.46 -32.50 5.35
C LEU A 243 12.99 -33.95 5.36
N ASN A 244 13.02 -34.65 4.22
CA ASN A 244 13.69 -35.94 4.11
C ASN A 244 15.21 -35.80 4.33
N GLU A 245 15.84 -34.71 3.86
CA GLU A 245 17.23 -34.40 4.16
C GLU A 245 17.45 -34.09 5.65
N ILE A 246 16.50 -33.35 6.28
CA ILE A 246 16.55 -33.04 7.72
C ILE A 246 16.37 -34.30 8.58
N GLU A 247 15.49 -35.23 8.19
CA GLU A 247 15.30 -36.51 8.88
C GLU A 247 16.62 -37.32 8.94
N GLN A 248 17.40 -37.32 7.83
CA GLN A 248 18.69 -38.00 7.80
C GLN A 248 19.69 -37.38 8.79
N VAL A 249 19.68 -36.07 8.95
CA VAL A 249 20.55 -35.34 9.90
C VAL A 249 20.11 -35.55 11.35
N LYS A 250 18.81 -35.53 11.59
CA LYS A 250 18.22 -35.59 12.95
C LYS A 250 18.02 -37.00 13.47
N GLY A 251 17.88 -38.00 12.59
CA GLY A 251 17.70 -39.40 12.95
C GLY A 251 16.30 -39.78 13.46
N TYR A 252 15.30 -38.92 13.25
CA TYR A 252 13.90 -39.21 13.56
C TYR A 252 12.96 -38.84 12.41
N LYS A 253 11.77 -39.42 12.39
CA LYS A 253 10.75 -39.20 11.37
C LYS A 253 9.90 -37.96 11.67
N ILE A 254 9.57 -37.21 10.62
CA ILE A 254 8.69 -36.02 10.67
C ILE A 254 7.33 -36.41 10.10
N SER A 255 6.27 -36.19 10.88
CA SER A 255 4.91 -36.61 10.47
C SER A 255 4.38 -35.81 9.27
N LYS A 256 3.30 -36.31 8.65
CA LYS A 256 2.60 -35.62 7.56
C LYS A 256 2.11 -34.24 8.00
N GLU A 257 1.58 -34.12 9.21
CA GLU A 257 1.03 -32.89 9.76
C GLU A 257 2.12 -31.83 9.93
N GLU A 258 3.31 -32.22 10.35
CA GLU A 258 4.47 -31.33 10.44
C GLU A 258 4.93 -30.84 9.07
N ARG A 259 4.94 -31.74 8.07
CA ARG A 259 5.26 -31.40 6.68
C ARG A 259 4.26 -30.41 6.11
N LEU A 260 2.95 -30.64 6.34
CA LEU A 260 1.89 -29.73 5.96
C LEU A 260 2.03 -28.36 6.63
N PHE A 261 2.35 -28.33 7.93
CA PHE A 261 2.57 -27.09 8.65
C PHE A 261 3.72 -26.26 8.04
N LEU A 262 4.86 -26.88 7.75
CA LEU A 262 5.96 -26.16 7.12
C LEU A 262 5.64 -25.75 5.67
N SER A 263 4.83 -26.54 4.94
CA SER A 263 4.41 -26.23 3.58
C SER A 263 3.60 -24.95 3.47
N ILE A 264 2.92 -24.54 4.54
CA ILE A 264 2.20 -23.26 4.59
C ILE A 264 3.14 -22.09 4.26
N SER A 265 4.35 -22.11 4.80
CA SER A 265 5.34 -21.05 4.60
C SER A 265 5.88 -20.95 3.17
N VAL A 266 5.90 -22.06 2.42
CA VAL A 266 6.27 -22.08 1.00
C VAL A 266 5.07 -21.74 0.11
N ALA A 267 3.88 -22.26 0.44
CA ALA A 267 2.65 -21.98 -0.31
C ALA A 267 2.28 -20.48 -0.30
N GLY A 268 2.57 -19.78 0.78
CA GLY A 268 2.30 -18.35 0.94
C GLY A 268 3.57 -17.49 1.00
N MET A 269 4.67 -17.92 0.42
CA MET A 269 5.91 -17.13 0.43
C MET A 269 5.76 -15.81 -0.35
N ARG A 270 6.70 -14.91 -0.20
CA ARG A 270 6.81 -13.72 -1.06
C ARG A 270 7.21 -14.13 -2.46
N THR A 271 6.82 -13.34 -3.46
CA THR A 271 7.26 -13.55 -4.84
C THR A 271 8.79 -13.57 -4.88
N PRO A 272 9.42 -14.63 -5.36
CA PRO A 272 10.88 -14.74 -5.43
C PRO A 272 11.48 -13.71 -6.40
N ALA A 273 12.74 -13.39 -6.19
CA ALA A 273 13.46 -12.45 -7.05
C ALA A 273 13.65 -12.97 -8.50
N ASN A 274 13.57 -14.29 -8.72
CA ASN A 274 13.65 -14.91 -10.04
C ASN A 274 12.45 -15.87 -10.21
N THR A 275 11.37 -15.36 -10.79
CA THR A 275 10.15 -16.14 -11.03
C THR A 275 10.33 -17.24 -12.07
N ALA A 276 11.18 -17.05 -13.07
CA ALA A 276 11.47 -18.08 -14.08
C ALA A 276 12.04 -19.38 -13.52
N GLU A 277 12.80 -19.33 -12.41
CA GLU A 277 13.27 -20.53 -11.71
C GLU A 277 12.18 -21.24 -10.91
N ILE A 278 11.22 -20.47 -10.42
CA ILE A 278 10.09 -20.99 -9.63
C ILE A 278 9.01 -21.60 -10.52
N GLU A 279 8.81 -21.10 -11.73
CA GLU A 279 7.85 -21.61 -12.70
C GLU A 279 8.03 -23.11 -12.95
N GLN A 280 9.26 -23.58 -12.96
CA GLN A 280 9.56 -25.01 -13.13
C GLN A 280 9.23 -25.85 -11.89
N LYS A 281 9.02 -25.22 -10.72
CA LYS A 281 8.86 -25.90 -9.42
C LYS A 281 7.48 -25.73 -8.82
N ILE A 282 6.83 -24.59 -9.05
CA ILE A 282 5.53 -24.25 -8.48
C ILE A 282 4.56 -24.00 -9.63
N SER A 283 3.56 -24.87 -9.76
CA SER A 283 2.48 -24.73 -10.73
C SER A 283 1.35 -23.87 -10.15
N ILE A 284 0.90 -22.90 -10.93
CA ILE A 284 -0.27 -22.08 -10.64
C ILE A 284 -1.52 -22.78 -11.18
N SER A 285 -2.58 -22.82 -10.39
CA SER A 285 -3.85 -23.41 -10.83
C SER A 285 -4.57 -22.54 -11.85
N GLU A 286 -5.29 -23.14 -12.80
CA GLU A 286 -6.12 -22.41 -13.78
C GLU A 286 -7.10 -21.43 -13.12
N GLY A 287 -7.63 -21.74 -11.95
CA GLY A 287 -8.55 -20.88 -11.22
C GLY A 287 -7.93 -19.53 -10.76
N VAL A 288 -6.60 -19.45 -10.60
CA VAL A 288 -5.92 -18.18 -10.30
C VAL A 288 -5.82 -17.31 -11.56
N ALA A 289 -5.56 -17.91 -12.72
CA ALA A 289 -5.54 -17.18 -13.98
C ALA A 289 -6.92 -16.59 -14.32
N ASP A 290 -7.99 -17.39 -14.18
CA ASP A 290 -9.37 -16.92 -14.38
C ASP A 290 -9.73 -15.77 -13.43
N LEU A 291 -9.28 -15.85 -12.18
CA LEU A 291 -9.51 -14.80 -11.18
C LEU A 291 -8.78 -13.50 -11.54
N ILE A 292 -7.54 -13.59 -12.01
CA ILE A 292 -6.78 -12.42 -12.47
C ILE A 292 -7.47 -11.76 -13.65
N ILE A 293 -7.93 -12.54 -14.62
CA ILE A 293 -8.70 -12.01 -15.77
C ILE A 293 -9.94 -11.26 -15.27
N GLU A 294 -10.71 -11.86 -14.34
CA GLU A 294 -11.89 -11.21 -13.77
C GLU A 294 -11.55 -9.91 -13.02
N ILE A 295 -10.43 -9.86 -12.27
CA ILE A 295 -9.94 -8.65 -11.62
C ILE A 295 -9.65 -7.56 -12.66
N LEU A 296 -8.90 -7.89 -13.72
CA LEU A 296 -8.53 -6.93 -14.76
C LEU A 296 -9.75 -6.45 -15.55
N ASP A 297 -10.70 -7.34 -15.86
CA ASP A 297 -11.95 -6.99 -16.53
C ASP A 297 -12.82 -6.06 -15.64
N ARG A 298 -12.87 -6.33 -14.32
CA ARG A 298 -13.59 -5.49 -13.37
C ARG A 298 -12.94 -4.10 -13.26
N ILE A 299 -11.61 -4.02 -13.19
CA ILE A 299 -10.87 -2.75 -13.21
C ILE A 299 -11.19 -1.98 -14.48
N LYS A 300 -11.13 -2.63 -15.65
CA LYS A 300 -11.50 -2.02 -16.92
C LYS A 300 -12.96 -1.55 -16.94
N ALA A 301 -13.87 -2.34 -16.42
CA ALA A 301 -15.28 -1.99 -16.34
C ALA A 301 -15.55 -0.83 -15.39
N GLU A 302 -14.86 -0.74 -14.25
CA GLU A 302 -15.10 0.28 -13.22
C GLU A 302 -14.32 1.58 -13.44
N LEU A 303 -13.07 1.50 -13.94
CA LEU A 303 -12.22 2.68 -14.11
C LEU A 303 -11.98 3.04 -15.59
N ASN A 304 -12.38 2.19 -16.52
CA ASN A 304 -12.01 2.30 -17.93
C ASN A 304 -10.49 2.36 -18.17
N VAL A 305 -9.71 1.77 -17.25
CA VAL A 305 -8.26 1.64 -17.32
C VAL A 305 -7.92 0.22 -17.75
N THR A 306 -7.10 0.07 -18.78
CA THR A 306 -6.64 -1.23 -19.28
C THR A 306 -5.26 -1.52 -18.73
N VAL A 307 -5.06 -2.66 -18.07
CA VAL A 307 -3.74 -3.12 -17.67
C VAL A 307 -3.12 -3.91 -18.82
N VAL A 308 -2.01 -3.44 -19.36
CA VAL A 308 -1.26 -4.14 -20.40
C VAL A 308 -0.21 -5.02 -19.74
N ALA A 309 -0.16 -6.30 -20.11
CA ALA A 309 0.84 -7.22 -19.61
C ALA A 309 2.25 -6.77 -20.08
N ASN A 310 3.17 -6.68 -19.14
CA ASN A 310 4.57 -6.34 -19.33
C ASN A 310 5.48 -7.44 -18.76
N GLU A 311 6.77 -7.19 -18.67
CA GLU A 311 7.75 -8.16 -18.13
C GLU A 311 7.47 -8.57 -16.66
N LEU A 312 6.75 -7.73 -15.89
CA LEU A 312 6.40 -8.01 -14.49
C LEU A 312 5.05 -8.72 -14.33
N PHE A 313 4.36 -9.04 -15.42
CA PHE A 313 3.05 -9.67 -15.34
C PHE A 313 3.12 -11.07 -14.71
N ASP A 314 4.13 -11.85 -15.02
CA ASP A 314 4.34 -13.16 -14.40
C ASP A 314 4.61 -13.04 -12.90
N ASP A 315 5.40 -12.04 -12.48
CA ASP A 315 5.63 -11.74 -11.06
C ASP A 315 4.31 -11.38 -10.35
N PHE A 316 3.44 -10.62 -10.98
CA PHE A 316 2.12 -10.29 -10.48
C PHE A 316 1.23 -11.55 -10.33
N VAL A 317 1.23 -12.44 -11.31
CA VAL A 317 0.48 -13.71 -11.25
C VAL A 317 0.95 -14.56 -10.07
N TYR A 318 2.25 -14.70 -9.87
CA TYR A 318 2.81 -15.42 -8.71
C TYR A 318 2.49 -14.69 -7.39
N HIS A 319 2.55 -13.36 -7.39
CA HIS A 319 2.17 -12.60 -6.20
C HIS A 319 0.73 -12.88 -5.78
N VAL A 320 -0.23 -12.81 -6.71
CA VAL A 320 -1.65 -13.11 -6.45
C VAL A 320 -1.82 -14.54 -5.95
N PHE A 321 -1.13 -15.52 -6.57
CA PHE A 321 -1.16 -16.92 -6.13
C PHE A 321 -0.69 -17.08 -4.68
N PHE A 322 0.47 -16.55 -4.32
CA PHE A 322 0.99 -16.63 -2.95
C PHE A 322 0.14 -15.84 -1.96
N MET A 323 -0.39 -14.69 -2.35
CA MET A 323 -1.29 -13.88 -1.55
C MET A 323 -2.57 -14.65 -1.20
N ILE A 324 -3.21 -15.29 -2.16
CA ILE A 324 -4.40 -16.12 -1.92
C ILE A 324 -4.10 -17.21 -0.90
N ASN A 325 -2.96 -17.86 -1.01
CA ASN A 325 -2.53 -18.87 -0.03
C ASN A 325 -2.30 -18.27 1.36
N ARG A 326 -1.66 -17.09 1.48
CA ARG A 326 -1.50 -16.40 2.76
C ARG A 326 -2.86 -16.12 3.42
N LEU A 327 -3.76 -15.53 2.67
CA LEU A 327 -5.11 -15.21 3.16
C LEU A 327 -5.87 -16.48 3.56
N LYS A 328 -5.83 -17.54 2.72
CA LYS A 328 -6.48 -18.83 2.98
C LYS A 328 -5.97 -19.51 4.23
N TYR A 329 -4.66 -19.49 4.45
CA TYR A 329 -4.03 -20.16 5.59
C TYR A 329 -3.90 -19.27 6.83
N GLY A 330 -4.33 -18.00 6.74
CA GLY A 330 -4.53 -17.11 7.89
C GLY A 330 -3.24 -16.53 8.46
N PHE A 331 -2.25 -16.23 7.62
CA PHE A 331 -1.06 -15.52 8.06
C PHE A 331 -0.80 -14.27 7.22
N HIS A 332 -0.11 -13.31 7.81
CA HIS A 332 0.03 -11.95 7.29
C HIS A 332 1.48 -11.58 7.07
N ILE A 333 1.73 -10.83 6.00
CA ILE A 333 2.99 -10.15 5.74
C ILE A 333 2.75 -8.66 5.89
N TYR A 334 3.47 -8.01 6.78
CA TYR A 334 3.36 -6.58 7.02
C TYR A 334 3.94 -5.78 5.83
N ASN A 335 3.22 -4.76 5.41
CA ASN A 335 3.63 -3.82 4.37
C ASN A 335 3.77 -2.40 4.95
N PRO A 336 4.99 -1.90 5.18
CA PRO A 336 5.20 -0.57 5.76
C PRO A 336 4.83 0.58 4.82
N MET A 337 4.55 0.30 3.54
CA MET A 337 4.31 1.31 2.49
C MET A 337 2.83 1.54 2.18
N VAL A 338 1.90 0.89 2.92
CA VAL A 338 0.45 0.98 2.66
C VAL A 338 -0.02 2.43 2.59
N ASP A 339 0.34 3.24 3.60
CA ASP A 339 -0.06 4.65 3.67
C ASP A 339 0.52 5.48 2.52
N ASP A 340 1.76 5.19 2.10
CA ASP A 340 2.37 5.85 0.94
C ASP A 340 1.64 5.51 -0.36
N PHE A 341 1.27 4.24 -0.58
CA PHE A 341 0.48 3.85 -1.75
C PHE A 341 -0.90 4.49 -1.73
N LYS A 342 -1.58 4.48 -0.59
CA LYS A 342 -2.89 5.10 -0.41
C LYS A 342 -2.88 6.60 -0.69
N ASN A 343 -1.78 7.29 -0.35
CA ASN A 343 -1.67 8.73 -0.51
C ASN A 343 -1.09 9.18 -1.85
N LYS A 344 -0.09 8.47 -2.40
CA LYS A 344 0.65 8.90 -3.59
C LYS A 344 0.21 8.19 -4.88
N TYR A 345 -0.35 6.97 -4.77
CA TYR A 345 -0.75 6.13 -5.89
C TYR A 345 -2.23 5.75 -5.76
N SER A 346 -3.10 6.77 -5.65
CA SER A 346 -4.50 6.60 -5.31
C SER A 346 -5.27 5.73 -6.29
N VAL A 347 -4.99 5.86 -7.59
CA VAL A 347 -5.63 5.05 -8.64
C VAL A 347 -5.20 3.59 -8.53
N ALA A 348 -3.91 3.33 -8.35
CA ALA A 348 -3.40 1.98 -8.15
C ALA A 348 -3.98 1.33 -6.87
N TYR A 349 -4.12 2.12 -5.80
CA TYR A 349 -4.77 1.64 -4.58
C TYR A 349 -6.26 1.35 -4.80
N LYS A 350 -6.97 2.19 -5.59
CA LYS A 350 -8.37 1.93 -5.98
C LYS A 350 -8.51 0.66 -6.81
N MET A 351 -7.56 0.38 -7.72
CA MET A 351 -7.51 -0.89 -8.45
C MET A 351 -7.35 -2.08 -7.50
N ALA A 352 -6.54 -1.94 -6.43
CA ALA A 352 -6.40 -2.97 -5.40
C ALA A 352 -7.69 -3.16 -4.58
N GLU A 353 -8.47 -2.10 -4.32
CA GLU A 353 -9.80 -2.20 -3.69
C GLU A 353 -10.78 -2.98 -4.58
N ILE A 354 -10.76 -2.75 -5.89
CA ILE A 354 -11.58 -3.51 -6.85
C ILE A 354 -11.17 -4.98 -6.85
N ALA A 355 -9.86 -5.26 -6.88
CA ALA A 355 -9.34 -6.62 -6.78
C ALA A 355 -9.77 -7.31 -5.47
N LYS A 356 -9.76 -6.58 -4.35
CA LYS A 356 -10.29 -7.06 -3.07
C LYS A 356 -11.75 -7.48 -3.19
N GLY A 357 -12.61 -6.64 -3.78
CA GLY A 357 -14.03 -6.97 -4.00
C GLY A 357 -14.22 -8.27 -4.78
N VAL A 358 -13.49 -8.45 -5.88
CA VAL A 358 -13.55 -9.68 -6.69
C VAL A 358 -13.10 -10.91 -5.89
N LEU A 359 -12.00 -10.79 -5.12
CA LEU A 359 -11.48 -11.88 -4.30
C LEU A 359 -12.47 -12.29 -3.19
N GLU A 360 -13.06 -11.31 -2.51
CA GLU A 360 -14.06 -11.56 -1.46
C GLU A 360 -15.33 -12.21 -2.02
N GLU A 361 -15.81 -11.75 -3.19
CA GLU A 361 -16.96 -12.33 -3.88
C GLU A 361 -16.74 -13.78 -4.35
N ARG A 362 -15.54 -14.08 -4.88
CA ARG A 362 -15.23 -15.38 -5.52
C ARG A 362 -14.72 -16.43 -4.56
N ILE A 363 -13.91 -16.04 -3.60
CA ILE A 363 -13.20 -16.97 -2.71
C ILE A 363 -13.74 -16.88 -1.28
N GLY A 364 -14.46 -15.80 -0.92
CA GLY A 364 -15.00 -15.60 0.43
C GLY A 364 -13.91 -15.31 1.48
N ILE A 365 -12.75 -14.79 1.07
CA ILE A 365 -11.61 -14.51 1.94
C ILE A 365 -11.42 -12.99 2.02
N GLU A 366 -11.43 -12.45 3.22
CA GLU A 366 -11.19 -11.03 3.48
C GLU A 366 -9.72 -10.66 3.23
N MET A 367 -9.49 -9.63 2.40
CA MET A 367 -8.16 -9.13 2.09
C MET A 367 -7.73 -8.05 3.10
N THR A 368 -6.49 -8.14 3.59
CA THR A 368 -5.90 -7.16 4.49
C THR A 368 -5.43 -5.90 3.75
N GLU A 369 -5.29 -4.78 4.49
CA GLU A 369 -4.71 -3.55 3.93
C GLU A 369 -3.26 -3.74 3.47
N ASP A 370 -2.47 -4.57 4.16
CA ASP A 370 -1.10 -4.90 3.77
C ASP A 370 -1.05 -5.53 2.36
N GLU A 371 -1.92 -6.48 2.08
CA GLU A 371 -2.00 -7.14 0.76
C GLU A 371 -2.54 -6.20 -0.32
N MET A 372 -3.50 -5.33 0.01
CA MET A 372 -3.92 -4.27 -0.91
C MET A 372 -2.76 -3.34 -1.28
N GLY A 373 -1.91 -2.98 -0.31
CA GLY A 373 -0.72 -2.18 -0.56
C GLY A 373 0.29 -2.85 -1.51
N PHE A 374 0.45 -4.18 -1.42
CA PHE A 374 1.29 -4.92 -2.37
C PHE A 374 0.68 -4.96 -3.78
N LEU A 375 -0.63 -5.20 -3.90
CA LEU A 375 -1.30 -5.14 -5.20
C LEU A 375 -1.24 -3.74 -5.81
N ALA A 376 -1.43 -2.69 -5.00
CA ALA A 376 -1.30 -1.31 -5.45
C ALA A 376 0.09 -1.00 -5.99
N ALA A 377 1.15 -1.62 -5.44
CA ALA A 377 2.50 -1.48 -5.97
C ALA A 377 2.61 -2.04 -7.40
N TYR A 378 2.08 -3.23 -7.66
CA TYR A 378 2.06 -3.81 -9.02
C TYR A 378 1.24 -2.96 -9.99
N PHE A 379 0.02 -2.57 -9.60
CA PHE A 379 -0.82 -1.71 -10.43
C PHE A 379 -0.16 -0.35 -10.69
N GLY A 380 0.54 0.22 -9.70
CA GLY A 380 1.30 1.45 -9.87
C GLY A 380 2.38 1.33 -10.93
N VAL A 381 3.14 0.23 -10.95
CA VAL A 381 4.16 -0.02 -11.99
C VAL A 381 3.51 -0.22 -13.36
N PHE A 382 2.42 -1.00 -13.45
CA PHE A 382 1.71 -1.19 -14.72
C PHE A 382 1.21 0.14 -15.30
N LEU A 383 0.70 1.04 -14.48
CA LEU A 383 0.26 2.37 -14.91
C LEU A 383 1.42 3.24 -15.40
N LEU A 384 2.58 3.21 -14.71
CA LEU A 384 3.77 3.99 -15.08
C LEU A 384 4.40 3.51 -16.39
N GLU A 385 4.41 2.20 -16.64
CA GLU A 385 5.01 1.63 -17.84
C GLU A 385 4.10 1.71 -19.10
N GLN A 386 2.84 2.06 -18.92
CA GLN A 386 1.91 2.33 -20.04
C GLN A 386 2.04 3.74 -20.60
N GLU A 387 2.84 4.60 -19.99
CA GLU A 387 3.08 5.92 -20.61
C GLU A 387 3.63 5.75 -22.04
N PRO A 388 2.97 6.37 -23.04
CA PRO A 388 3.40 6.22 -24.43
C PRO A 388 4.84 6.68 -24.61
N GLU A 389 5.56 6.04 -25.55
CA GLU A 389 6.94 6.45 -25.90
C GLU A 389 7.00 7.96 -26.10
N LYS A 390 7.75 8.64 -25.25
CA LYS A 390 7.89 10.10 -25.27
C LYS A 390 8.59 10.51 -26.58
N LYS A 391 7.83 11.09 -27.52
CA LYS A 391 8.37 11.61 -28.76
C LYS A 391 9.29 12.80 -28.45
N ARG A 392 10.34 12.93 -29.25
CA ARG A 392 11.22 14.10 -29.22
C ARG A 392 10.40 15.34 -29.58
N CYS A 393 10.25 16.29 -28.67
CA CYS A 393 9.49 17.51 -28.88
C CYS A 393 10.40 18.71 -29.15
N LYS A 394 9.87 19.72 -29.85
CA LYS A 394 10.54 21.01 -30.06
C LYS A 394 9.96 22.05 -29.12
N ILE A 395 10.84 22.70 -28.36
CA ILE A 395 10.44 23.67 -27.34
C ILE A 395 11.09 25.03 -27.66
N ALA A 396 10.26 26.06 -27.87
CA ALA A 396 10.72 27.45 -27.90
C ALA A 396 10.83 27.98 -26.47
N ILE A 397 11.96 28.56 -26.10
CA ILE A 397 12.15 29.29 -24.85
C ILE A 397 12.21 30.78 -25.14
N VAL A 398 11.19 31.52 -24.74
CA VAL A 398 11.13 32.99 -24.90
C VAL A 398 11.48 33.67 -23.60
N CYS A 399 12.67 34.25 -23.49
CA CYS A 399 13.20 34.78 -22.26
C CYS A 399 13.48 36.28 -22.38
N GLY A 400 12.69 37.11 -21.67
CA GLY A 400 12.92 38.55 -21.55
C GLY A 400 14.00 38.91 -20.53
N SER A 401 14.36 37.99 -19.65
CA SER A 401 15.29 38.23 -18.53
C SER A 401 16.77 37.96 -18.86
N GLY A 402 17.09 37.69 -20.11
CA GLY A 402 18.46 37.58 -20.61
C GLY A 402 19.01 36.17 -20.79
N LYS A 403 20.21 36.08 -21.36
CA LYS A 403 20.83 34.85 -21.87
C LYS A 403 21.05 33.77 -20.79
N ILE A 404 21.41 34.18 -19.57
CA ILE A 404 21.71 33.25 -18.49
C ILE A 404 20.44 32.54 -18.02
N ILE A 405 19.34 33.28 -17.89
CA ILE A 405 18.06 32.71 -17.46
C ILE A 405 17.51 31.75 -18.52
N GLY A 406 17.58 32.09 -19.80
CA GLY A 406 17.17 31.19 -20.89
C GLY A 406 17.93 29.87 -20.89
N ARG A 407 19.26 29.92 -20.67
CA ARG A 407 20.10 28.72 -20.54
C ARG A 407 19.79 27.90 -19.28
N LEU A 408 19.42 28.57 -18.20
CA LEU A 408 19.08 27.92 -16.96
C LEU A 408 17.75 27.14 -17.09
N ILE A 409 16.75 27.76 -17.75
CA ILE A 409 15.48 27.12 -18.11
C ILE A 409 15.74 25.90 -19.01
N GLU A 410 16.53 26.04 -20.07
CA GLU A 410 16.90 24.92 -20.95
C GLU A 410 17.48 23.74 -20.15
N ASN A 411 18.45 24.01 -19.25
CA ASN A 411 19.07 22.97 -18.45
C ASN A 411 18.12 22.31 -17.44
N GLN A 412 17.11 23.01 -16.95
CA GLN A 412 16.10 22.42 -16.07
C GLN A 412 15.10 21.57 -16.89
N LEU A 413 14.66 22.06 -18.03
CA LEU A 413 13.78 21.32 -18.92
C LEU A 413 14.41 20.02 -19.41
N LYS A 414 15.72 20.02 -19.73
CA LYS A 414 16.46 18.78 -20.08
C LYS A 414 16.39 17.69 -19.01
N LYS A 415 16.23 18.05 -17.72
CA LYS A 415 16.13 17.08 -16.62
C LYS A 415 14.72 16.54 -16.41
N ILE A 416 13.71 17.15 -17.03
CA ILE A 416 12.30 16.76 -16.90
C ILE A 416 11.93 15.74 -17.98
N PHE A 417 12.51 15.87 -19.17
CA PHE A 417 12.22 14.99 -20.28
C PHE A 417 13.18 13.81 -20.35
N ASP A 418 12.65 12.60 -20.47
CA ASP A 418 13.46 11.37 -20.63
C ASP A 418 14.12 11.32 -22.01
N VAL A 419 13.47 11.89 -23.04
CA VAL A 419 14.04 12.10 -24.37
C VAL A 419 14.36 13.57 -24.51
N GLU A 420 15.64 13.91 -24.68
CA GLU A 420 16.11 15.31 -24.76
C GLU A 420 15.38 16.08 -25.88
N PRO A 421 14.59 17.13 -25.53
CA PRO A 421 13.90 17.96 -26.49
C PRO A 421 14.87 18.78 -27.35
N GLU A 422 14.40 19.22 -28.51
CA GLU A 422 15.08 20.20 -29.33
C GLU A 422 14.68 21.60 -28.85
N PHE A 423 15.66 22.40 -28.36
CA PHE A 423 15.39 23.73 -27.82
C PHE A 423 15.83 24.84 -28.77
N GLU A 424 14.99 25.87 -28.90
CA GLU A 424 15.36 27.14 -29.55
C GLU A 424 15.06 28.30 -28.58
N ILE A 425 16.08 29.13 -28.25
CA ILE A 425 15.95 30.19 -27.26
C ILE A 425 15.86 31.55 -27.96
N PHE A 426 14.79 32.28 -27.67
CA PHE A 426 14.51 33.63 -28.16
C PHE A 426 14.73 34.63 -27.02
N TYR A 427 15.57 35.64 -27.28
CA TYR A 427 15.88 36.69 -26.31
C TYR A 427 15.13 37.98 -26.66
N GLY A 428 13.98 38.20 -26.02
CA GLY A 428 13.19 39.41 -26.14
C GLY A 428 12.03 39.29 -27.15
N ILE A 429 12.28 39.22 -28.44
CA ILE A 429 11.22 39.18 -29.46
C ILE A 429 11.08 37.77 -29.99
N PHE A 430 9.86 37.22 -29.92
CA PHE A 430 9.49 35.97 -30.54
C PHE A 430 8.78 36.23 -31.86
N ASP A 431 9.18 35.54 -32.92
CA ASP A 431 8.52 35.65 -34.22
C ASP A 431 7.22 34.82 -34.21
N GLU A 432 6.09 35.53 -34.15
CA GLU A 432 4.76 34.90 -34.09
C GLU A 432 4.45 34.03 -35.32
N ASN A 433 5.11 34.24 -36.46
CA ASN A 433 4.92 33.41 -37.65
C ASN A 433 5.52 32.00 -37.48
N ARG A 434 6.37 31.81 -36.48
CA ARG A 434 7.03 30.53 -36.18
C ARG A 434 6.38 29.77 -34.99
N LYS A 435 5.28 30.29 -34.46
CA LYS A 435 4.61 29.69 -33.31
C LYS A 435 4.22 28.23 -33.51
N ASP A 436 3.81 27.86 -34.72
CA ASP A 436 3.39 26.50 -35.08
C ASP A 436 4.57 25.55 -35.40
N ASP A 437 5.83 26.05 -35.38
CA ASP A 437 7.04 25.24 -35.54
C ASP A 437 7.41 24.43 -34.27
N PHE A 438 6.78 24.75 -33.15
CA PHE A 438 7.10 24.21 -31.84
C PHE A 438 5.92 23.44 -31.24
N ASP A 439 6.24 22.39 -30.49
CA ASP A 439 5.25 21.63 -29.71
C ASP A 439 4.86 22.38 -28.44
N TYR A 440 5.80 23.14 -27.85
CA TYR A 440 5.58 23.97 -26.66
C TYR A 440 6.34 25.28 -26.75
N ILE A 441 5.77 26.34 -26.14
CA ILE A 441 6.44 27.64 -25.97
C ILE A 441 6.54 27.89 -24.44
N VAL A 442 7.75 27.96 -23.94
CA VAL A 442 8.04 28.32 -22.53
C VAL A 442 8.47 29.77 -22.47
N THR A 443 7.82 30.60 -21.67
CA THR A 443 8.08 32.04 -21.65
C THR A 443 8.17 32.60 -20.24
N THR A 444 9.07 33.57 -20.02
CA THR A 444 9.15 34.39 -18.81
C THR A 444 8.49 35.76 -18.97
N THR A 445 7.94 36.06 -20.16
CA THR A 445 7.25 37.30 -20.45
C THR A 445 5.82 37.01 -20.96
N GLU A 446 4.90 37.94 -20.74
CA GLU A 446 3.57 37.78 -21.31
C GLU A 446 3.62 37.88 -22.83
N LEU A 447 3.15 36.82 -23.48
CA LEU A 447 3.00 36.80 -24.96
C LEU A 447 1.52 36.98 -25.28
N HIS A 448 1.19 38.07 -25.95
CA HIS A 448 -0.17 38.35 -26.41
C HIS A 448 -0.35 37.85 -27.85
N MET A 449 -0.36 36.51 -28.02
CA MET A 449 -0.53 35.91 -29.36
C MET A 449 -1.68 34.91 -29.36
N ASP A 450 -2.38 34.82 -30.47
CA ASP A 450 -3.37 33.77 -30.70
C ASP A 450 -2.65 32.57 -31.31
N THR A 451 -2.51 31.48 -30.53
CA THR A 451 -1.80 30.27 -30.94
C THR A 451 -2.49 29.02 -30.41
N LYS A 452 -2.42 27.93 -31.20
CA LYS A 452 -2.81 26.59 -30.75
C LYS A 452 -1.67 25.89 -30.02
N THR A 453 -0.42 26.34 -30.23
CA THR A 453 0.74 25.80 -29.53
C THR A 453 0.66 26.14 -28.03
N PRO A 454 0.74 25.17 -27.16
CA PRO A 454 0.69 25.39 -25.71
C PRO A 454 1.78 26.34 -25.23
N VAL A 455 1.39 27.38 -24.45
CA VAL A 455 2.31 28.37 -23.88
C VAL A 455 2.40 28.20 -22.38
N ILE A 456 3.61 27.91 -21.88
CA ILE A 456 3.92 27.80 -20.45
C ILE A 456 4.54 29.11 -19.98
N PHE A 457 3.83 29.83 -19.14
CA PHE A 457 4.37 30.99 -18.46
C PHE A 457 5.12 30.56 -17.19
N MET A 458 6.36 31.02 -17.05
CA MET A 458 7.20 30.78 -15.88
C MET A 458 7.42 32.10 -15.15
N ASP A 459 6.77 32.27 -14.01
CA ASP A 459 6.87 33.43 -13.12
C ASP A 459 7.87 33.22 -12.00
N GLU A 460 8.13 31.96 -11.61
CA GLU A 460 9.14 31.57 -10.65
C GLU A 460 10.20 30.66 -11.28
N VAL A 461 11.45 30.87 -10.85
CA VAL A 461 12.58 30.11 -11.33
C VAL A 461 12.73 28.88 -10.43
N PHE A 462 12.40 27.65 -10.94
CA PHE A 462 12.95 26.36 -10.49
C PHE A 462 12.20 25.53 -9.45
N ASP A 463 10.89 25.32 -9.58
CA ASP A 463 10.29 24.11 -9.03
C ASP A 463 10.17 23.05 -10.14
N ARG A 464 10.97 21.98 -10.05
CA ARG A 464 10.99 20.89 -11.02
C ARG A 464 9.65 20.18 -11.11
N GLU A 465 9.03 19.88 -9.97
CA GLU A 465 7.77 19.14 -9.89
C GLU A 465 6.62 19.97 -10.47
N TYR A 466 6.62 21.27 -10.19
CA TYR A 466 5.66 22.22 -10.76
C TYR A 466 5.74 22.29 -12.29
N ILE A 467 6.95 22.41 -12.85
CA ILE A 467 7.15 22.48 -14.31
C ILE A 467 6.77 21.14 -14.96
N GLN A 468 7.15 20.02 -14.36
CA GLN A 468 6.80 18.69 -14.87
C GLN A 468 5.28 18.51 -14.91
N ARG A 469 4.57 18.84 -13.84
CA ARG A 469 3.09 18.82 -13.80
C ARG A 469 2.46 19.71 -14.88
N LYS A 470 3.03 20.89 -15.11
CA LYS A 470 2.56 21.79 -16.20
C LYS A 470 2.68 21.16 -17.58
N PHE A 471 3.81 20.56 -17.90
CA PHE A 471 4.00 19.89 -19.19
C PHE A 471 3.06 18.69 -19.36
N GLU A 472 2.91 17.87 -18.33
CA GLU A 472 2.00 16.73 -18.34
C GLU A 472 0.54 17.18 -18.56
N ASN A 473 0.06 18.15 -17.79
CA ASN A 473 -1.29 18.68 -17.94
C ASN A 473 -1.51 19.30 -19.33
N MET A 474 -0.49 19.97 -19.90
CA MET A 474 -0.56 20.53 -21.24
C MET A 474 -0.69 19.48 -22.33
N ARG A 475 0.08 18.40 -22.25
CA ARG A 475 -0.03 17.29 -23.17
C ARG A 475 -1.46 16.77 -23.21
N TYR A 476 -2.01 16.47 -22.04
CA TYR A 476 -3.37 15.94 -21.91
C TYR A 476 -4.47 16.91 -22.37
N LEU A 477 -4.35 18.19 -22.07
CA LEU A 477 -5.33 19.19 -22.50
C LEU A 477 -5.29 19.45 -23.99
N SER A 478 -4.09 19.42 -24.59
CA SER A 478 -3.92 19.53 -26.04
C SER A 478 -4.57 18.34 -26.77
N GLU A 479 -4.36 17.11 -26.28
CA GLU A 479 -5.01 15.91 -26.80
C GLU A 479 -6.54 15.95 -26.62
N ALA A 480 -7.01 16.51 -25.50
CA ALA A 480 -8.45 16.73 -25.25
C ALA A 480 -9.06 17.89 -26.04
N GLY A 481 -8.28 18.59 -26.86
CA GLY A 481 -8.72 19.76 -27.64
C GLY A 481 -9.12 20.97 -26.79
N ARG A 482 -8.54 21.12 -25.59
CA ARG A 482 -8.83 22.18 -24.63
C ARG A 482 -7.67 23.15 -24.45
N THR A 483 -7.99 24.41 -24.17
CA THR A 483 -7.01 25.47 -23.90
C THR A 483 -6.73 25.54 -22.41
N ILE A 484 -5.46 25.67 -22.03
CA ILE A 484 -5.04 25.80 -20.64
C ILE A 484 -5.43 27.17 -20.09
N ARG A 485 -5.95 27.18 -18.86
CA ARG A 485 -6.23 28.41 -18.14
C ARG A 485 -5.02 28.85 -17.34
N LYS A 486 -4.64 30.12 -17.47
CA LYS A 486 -3.52 30.71 -16.72
C LYS A 486 -3.75 30.55 -15.21
N GLY A 487 -2.75 30.00 -14.50
CA GLY A 487 -2.80 29.87 -13.04
C GLY A 487 -3.60 28.66 -12.52
N ILE A 488 -4.03 27.73 -13.40
CA ILE A 488 -4.76 26.52 -13.00
C ILE A 488 -3.93 25.31 -13.44
N ASP A 489 -3.41 24.56 -12.47
CA ASP A 489 -2.52 23.42 -12.72
C ASP A 489 -3.23 22.05 -12.66
N SER A 490 -4.48 21.98 -12.20
CA SER A 490 -5.27 20.74 -12.16
C SER A 490 -5.97 20.48 -13.50
N LEU A 491 -5.91 19.23 -13.97
CA LEU A 491 -6.63 18.78 -15.17
C LEU A 491 -8.14 18.89 -14.96
N PHE A 492 -8.62 18.50 -13.78
CA PHE A 492 -10.02 18.63 -13.36
C PHE A 492 -10.52 20.06 -13.53
N MET A 493 -9.78 21.03 -13.00
CA MET A 493 -10.15 22.45 -13.05
C MET A 493 -10.12 23.02 -14.48
N ASN A 494 -9.24 22.54 -15.33
CA ASN A 494 -9.17 22.97 -16.72
C ASN A 494 -10.32 22.41 -17.58
N LEU A 495 -10.89 21.26 -17.18
CA LEU A 495 -12.05 20.65 -17.84
C LEU A 495 -13.39 21.22 -17.35
N LEU A 496 -13.44 21.76 -16.13
CA LEU A 496 -14.64 22.29 -15.52
C LEU A 496 -14.83 23.79 -15.82
N ASP A 497 -16.04 24.22 -16.15
CA ASP A 497 -16.43 25.61 -16.36
C ASP A 497 -17.81 25.91 -15.80
N GLU A 498 -18.26 27.18 -15.88
CA GLU A 498 -19.54 27.63 -15.34
C GLU A 498 -20.74 26.86 -15.92
N THR A 499 -20.66 26.43 -17.18
CA THR A 499 -21.75 25.68 -17.85
C THR A 499 -21.83 24.22 -17.44
N ARG A 500 -20.81 23.73 -16.71
CA ARG A 500 -20.64 22.33 -16.24
C ARG A 500 -20.64 22.21 -14.74
N PHE A 501 -20.87 23.30 -14.02
CA PHE A 501 -21.10 23.32 -12.58
C PHE A 501 -22.60 23.39 -12.30
N PHE A 502 -23.13 22.45 -11.51
CA PHE A 502 -24.56 22.33 -11.23
C PHE A 502 -24.83 22.39 -9.74
N VAL A 503 -25.82 23.15 -9.34
CA VAL A 503 -26.45 23.02 -8.03
C VAL A 503 -27.61 22.04 -8.18
N LEU A 504 -27.54 20.93 -7.49
CA LEU A 504 -28.45 19.80 -7.64
C LEU A 504 -29.59 19.86 -6.63
N ASP A 505 -30.69 19.20 -6.98
CA ASP A 505 -31.88 19.12 -6.16
C ASP A 505 -31.87 17.85 -5.29
N GLN A 506 -31.87 18.02 -3.99
CA GLN A 506 -31.89 16.95 -3.01
C GLN A 506 -33.24 16.23 -2.87
N GLU A 507 -34.34 16.84 -3.37
CA GLU A 507 -35.67 16.21 -3.38
C GLU A 507 -35.83 15.24 -4.56
N SER A 508 -34.99 15.40 -5.59
CA SER A 508 -34.89 14.48 -6.72
C SER A 508 -33.93 13.34 -6.41
N SER A 509 -34.20 12.14 -6.97
CA SER A 509 -33.32 10.98 -6.83
C SER A 509 -31.93 11.21 -7.45
N TYR A 510 -30.98 10.35 -7.10
CA TYR A 510 -29.65 10.33 -7.72
C TYR A 510 -29.75 10.25 -9.25
N ASP A 511 -30.51 9.27 -9.75
CA ASP A 511 -30.68 9.03 -11.19
C ASP A 511 -31.28 10.24 -11.92
N GLU A 512 -32.26 10.92 -11.32
CA GLU A 512 -32.86 12.13 -11.89
C GLU A 512 -31.87 13.30 -11.97
N ASN A 513 -31.00 13.46 -10.97
CA ASN A 513 -29.96 14.48 -10.98
C ASN A 513 -28.87 14.19 -12.03
N VAL A 514 -28.44 12.93 -12.16
CA VAL A 514 -27.50 12.50 -13.22
C VAL A 514 -28.12 12.73 -14.61
N ASP A 515 -29.39 12.38 -14.80
CA ASP A 515 -30.12 12.62 -16.04
C ASP A 515 -30.23 14.13 -16.36
N ARG A 516 -30.47 14.96 -15.37
CA ARG A 516 -30.50 16.42 -15.52
C ARG A 516 -29.19 16.97 -15.99
N MET A 517 -28.07 16.56 -15.37
CA MET A 517 -26.71 16.95 -15.78
C MET A 517 -26.42 16.47 -17.21
N ALA A 518 -26.67 15.20 -17.50
CA ALA A 518 -26.41 14.63 -18.80
C ALA A 518 -27.22 15.30 -19.92
N ARG A 519 -28.51 15.59 -19.70
CA ARG A 519 -29.37 16.32 -20.67
C ARG A 519 -28.87 17.73 -20.92
N ALA A 520 -28.45 18.47 -19.87
CA ALA A 520 -27.91 19.81 -20.04
C ALA A 520 -26.66 19.80 -20.92
N LEU A 521 -25.74 18.85 -20.69
CA LEU A 521 -24.51 18.69 -21.46
C LEU A 521 -24.78 18.19 -22.90
N THR A 522 -25.80 17.34 -23.09
CA THR A 522 -26.23 16.92 -24.43
C THR A 522 -26.77 18.10 -25.23
N ASN A 523 -27.58 18.96 -24.62
CA ASN A 523 -28.10 20.17 -25.28
C ASN A 523 -27.00 21.17 -25.65
N GLN A 524 -25.87 21.15 -24.94
CA GLN A 524 -24.69 21.95 -25.23
C GLN A 524 -23.78 21.30 -26.30
N GLY A 525 -24.09 20.08 -26.75
CA GLY A 525 -23.25 19.30 -27.69
C GLY A 525 -21.94 18.79 -27.08
N GLU A 526 -21.92 18.61 -25.78
CA GLU A 526 -20.77 18.07 -25.03
C GLU A 526 -20.88 16.54 -24.84
N LEU A 527 -22.09 16.01 -24.70
CA LEU A 527 -22.39 14.58 -24.61
C LEU A 527 -23.37 14.16 -25.71
N ASP A 528 -23.29 12.90 -26.12
CA ASP A 528 -24.24 12.31 -27.05
C ASP A 528 -25.55 11.92 -26.36
N ALA A 529 -26.64 11.76 -27.12
CA ALA A 529 -27.98 11.51 -26.62
C ALA A 529 -28.14 10.15 -25.86
N GLY A 530 -27.26 9.18 -26.10
CA GLY A 530 -27.29 7.87 -25.45
C GLY A 530 -26.49 7.80 -24.14
N PHE A 531 -25.79 8.87 -23.78
CA PHE A 531 -24.87 8.88 -22.64
C PHE A 531 -25.53 8.48 -21.32
N ALA A 532 -26.64 9.12 -20.96
CA ALA A 532 -27.35 8.85 -19.70
C ALA A 532 -27.83 7.39 -19.59
N GLN A 533 -28.24 6.78 -20.71
CA GLN A 533 -28.64 5.39 -20.74
C GLN A 533 -27.44 4.47 -20.45
N ARG A 534 -26.27 4.73 -21.06
CA ARG A 534 -25.05 3.95 -20.82
C ARG A 534 -24.56 4.08 -19.37
N VAL A 535 -24.68 5.25 -18.74
CA VAL A 535 -24.39 5.41 -17.29
C VAL A 535 -25.27 4.47 -16.48
N ARG A 536 -26.60 4.50 -16.68
CA ARG A 536 -27.53 3.62 -15.96
C ARG A 536 -27.29 2.13 -16.20
N GLU A 537 -26.94 1.74 -17.42
CA GLU A 537 -26.59 0.35 -17.73
C GLU A 537 -25.34 -0.10 -16.98
N ARG A 538 -24.34 0.74 -16.90
CA ARG A 538 -23.10 0.48 -16.19
C ARG A 538 -23.29 0.39 -14.66
N GLU A 539 -24.10 1.27 -14.09
CA GLU A 539 -24.42 1.29 -12.66
C GLU A 539 -25.23 0.11 -12.15
N LYS A 540 -25.76 -0.73 -13.06
CA LYS A 540 -26.37 -2.01 -12.69
C LYS A 540 -25.32 -3.05 -12.25
N TYR A 541 -24.09 -2.92 -12.71
CA TYR A 541 -23.02 -3.87 -12.47
C TYR A 541 -22.00 -3.41 -11.43
N SER A 542 -21.89 -2.11 -11.21
CA SER A 542 -20.93 -1.53 -10.25
C SER A 542 -21.45 -0.20 -9.72
N THR A 543 -21.33 0.02 -8.42
CA THR A 543 -21.62 1.33 -7.81
C THR A 543 -20.51 2.30 -8.16
N MET A 544 -20.86 3.42 -8.78
CA MET A 544 -19.91 4.47 -9.14
C MET A 544 -19.73 5.50 -8.02
N VAL A 545 -19.59 5.04 -6.78
CA VAL A 545 -19.26 5.90 -5.64
C VAL A 545 -17.78 5.72 -5.34
N LEU A 546 -16.99 6.78 -5.48
CA LEU A 546 -15.54 6.76 -5.24
C LEU A 546 -15.19 6.78 -3.76
N ASP A 547 -15.95 7.52 -2.97
CA ASP A 547 -15.83 7.65 -1.52
C ASP A 547 -17.23 7.94 -0.96
N GLN A 548 -17.39 7.88 0.36
CA GLN A 548 -18.67 8.02 1.07
C GLN A 548 -19.51 9.26 0.73
N ASN A 549 -18.98 10.22 -0.05
CA ASN A 549 -19.65 11.47 -0.37
C ASN A 549 -19.54 11.89 -1.85
N ILE A 550 -18.77 11.21 -2.68
CA ILE A 550 -18.56 11.53 -4.10
C ILE A 550 -19.07 10.40 -4.97
N ALA A 551 -20.11 10.68 -5.75
CA ALA A 551 -20.52 9.79 -6.83
C ALA A 551 -19.80 10.20 -8.13
N PHE A 552 -19.35 9.21 -8.88
CA PHE A 552 -18.56 9.42 -10.09
C PHE A 552 -19.13 8.63 -11.29
N PRO A 553 -20.34 9.00 -11.79
CA PRO A 553 -20.89 8.40 -12.99
C PRO A 553 -20.04 8.74 -14.20
N HIS A 554 -19.49 7.71 -14.85
CA HIS A 554 -18.66 7.87 -16.04
C HIS A 554 -18.89 6.75 -17.05
N THR A 555 -18.83 7.09 -18.34
CA THR A 555 -18.98 6.15 -19.45
C THR A 555 -18.43 6.75 -20.74
N LYS A 556 -18.41 5.95 -21.80
CA LYS A 556 -18.01 6.40 -23.13
C LYS A 556 -18.94 7.51 -23.65
N ASN A 557 -18.33 8.55 -24.22
CA ASN A 557 -19.00 9.59 -25.01
C ASN A 557 -18.73 9.31 -26.49
N MET A 558 -19.77 9.19 -27.31
CA MET A 558 -19.62 8.96 -28.75
C MET A 558 -19.15 10.21 -29.51
N LEU A 559 -19.13 11.35 -28.84
CA LEU A 559 -18.49 12.56 -29.38
C LEU A 559 -16.99 12.56 -29.03
N PRO A 560 -16.13 13.13 -29.89
CA PRO A 560 -14.68 13.20 -29.67
C PRO A 560 -14.34 14.30 -28.64
N LYS A 561 -15.00 14.28 -27.48
CA LYS A 561 -14.86 15.28 -26.41
C LYS A 561 -14.74 14.61 -25.06
N LEU A 562 -13.65 14.89 -24.36
CA LEU A 562 -13.55 14.60 -22.93
C LEU A 562 -14.37 15.65 -22.17
N THR A 563 -15.42 15.21 -21.51
CA THR A 563 -16.40 16.09 -20.86
C THR A 563 -16.47 15.77 -19.37
N LEU A 564 -16.13 16.76 -18.55
CA LEU A 564 -16.25 16.69 -17.09
C LEU A 564 -17.30 17.71 -16.64
N ALA A 565 -18.17 17.28 -15.71
CA ALA A 565 -19.11 18.17 -15.04
C ALA A 565 -19.17 17.83 -13.54
N MET A 566 -19.48 18.84 -12.74
CA MET A 566 -19.60 18.72 -11.30
C MET A 566 -20.98 19.20 -10.84
N GLY A 567 -21.63 18.39 -10.02
CA GLY A 567 -22.87 18.74 -9.35
C GLY A 567 -22.70 18.70 -7.84
N VAL A 568 -23.18 19.71 -7.14
CA VAL A 568 -23.12 19.81 -5.68
C VAL A 568 -24.54 19.79 -5.09
N PHE A 569 -24.71 19.09 -3.97
CA PHE A 569 -25.96 19.09 -3.22
C PHE A 569 -25.81 20.02 -2.02
N PRO A 570 -26.55 21.14 -1.92
CA PRO A 570 -26.51 22.07 -0.76
C PRO A 570 -26.73 21.37 0.57
N ASP A 571 -27.66 20.41 0.60
CA ASP A 571 -27.81 19.41 1.65
C ASP A 571 -27.57 18.02 1.09
N MET A 572 -27.05 17.14 1.93
CA MET A 572 -26.62 15.80 1.54
C MET A 572 -27.79 14.96 1.02
N LEU A 573 -27.68 14.45 -0.21
CA LEU A 573 -28.62 13.48 -0.75
C LEU A 573 -28.45 12.15 0.01
N LYS A 574 -29.57 11.63 0.51
CA LYS A 574 -29.64 10.28 1.11
C LYS A 574 -30.26 9.33 0.11
N ASP A 575 -29.49 8.43 -0.40
CA ASP A 575 -29.94 7.43 -1.37
C ASP A 575 -29.80 6.03 -0.78
N ASP A 576 -30.82 5.19 -0.93
CA ASP A 576 -30.84 3.84 -0.36
C ASP A 576 -29.81 2.89 -1.02
N LYS A 577 -29.45 3.15 -2.27
CA LYS A 577 -28.51 2.34 -3.06
C LYS A 577 -27.10 2.86 -2.95
N TYR A 578 -26.93 4.19 -3.00
CA TYR A 578 -25.62 4.84 -3.12
C TYR A 578 -25.15 5.48 -1.80
N GLY A 579 -25.97 5.45 -0.76
CA GLY A 579 -25.66 6.04 0.54
C GLY A 579 -25.75 7.57 0.55
N ASN A 580 -24.82 8.19 1.24
CA ASN A 580 -24.80 9.64 1.42
C ASN A 580 -23.96 10.32 0.34
N ILE A 581 -24.58 11.09 -0.56
CA ILE A 581 -23.89 11.79 -1.66
C ILE A 581 -23.93 13.29 -1.43
N ARG A 582 -22.78 13.95 -1.58
CA ARG A 582 -22.62 15.41 -1.51
C ARG A 582 -22.27 16.02 -2.85
N ILE A 583 -21.53 15.26 -3.68
CA ILE A 583 -21.00 15.72 -4.96
C ILE A 583 -21.20 14.61 -5.99
N ILE A 584 -21.63 14.99 -7.20
CA ILE A 584 -21.59 14.14 -8.39
C ILE A 584 -20.55 14.71 -9.34
N ILE A 585 -19.59 13.90 -9.75
CA ILE A 585 -18.65 14.21 -10.81
C ILE A 585 -18.97 13.33 -12.00
N LEU A 586 -19.48 13.91 -13.07
CA LEU A 586 -19.90 13.21 -14.28
C LEU A 586 -18.80 13.32 -15.33
N LEU A 587 -18.35 12.16 -15.90
CA LEU A 587 -17.29 12.12 -16.90
C LEU A 587 -17.74 11.38 -18.17
N GLY A 588 -17.68 12.08 -19.28
CA GLY A 588 -17.85 11.51 -20.63
C GLY A 588 -16.49 11.30 -21.28
N ILE A 589 -16.13 10.04 -21.54
CA ILE A 589 -14.83 9.63 -22.09
C ILE A 589 -14.98 9.42 -23.58
N PRO A 590 -14.25 10.17 -24.48
CA PRO A 590 -14.36 9.98 -25.91
C PRO A 590 -13.96 8.56 -26.31
N GLU A 591 -14.71 7.97 -27.26
CA GLU A 591 -14.43 6.62 -27.73
C GLU A 591 -13.06 6.51 -28.43
N SER A 592 -12.61 7.61 -29.02
CA SER A 592 -11.31 7.72 -29.71
C SER A 592 -10.11 7.90 -28.76
N MET A 593 -10.34 7.95 -27.44
CA MET A 593 -9.24 8.08 -26.47
C MET A 593 -8.56 6.73 -26.30
N GLU A 594 -7.33 6.63 -26.79
CA GLU A 594 -6.48 5.44 -26.69
C GLU A 594 -5.53 5.51 -25.48
N ASP A 595 -5.27 6.72 -24.96
CA ASP A 595 -4.35 6.96 -23.84
C ASP A 595 -5.09 7.05 -22.50
N ASP A 596 -5.01 5.97 -21.71
CA ASP A 596 -5.65 5.87 -20.40
C ASP A 596 -4.94 6.73 -19.33
N THR A 597 -3.74 7.27 -19.60
CA THR A 597 -2.97 8.09 -18.64
C THR A 597 -3.68 9.38 -18.28
N VAL A 598 -4.43 9.96 -19.22
CA VAL A 598 -5.31 11.11 -18.98
C VAL A 598 -6.37 10.81 -17.91
N LEU A 599 -6.96 9.61 -17.99
CA LEU A 599 -7.98 9.16 -17.01
C LEU A 599 -7.35 8.94 -15.65
N VAL A 600 -6.19 8.30 -15.59
CA VAL A 600 -5.45 8.08 -14.33
C VAL A 600 -5.19 9.43 -13.65
N ARG A 601 -4.72 10.41 -14.39
CA ARG A 601 -4.45 11.75 -13.85
C ARG A 601 -5.71 12.45 -13.34
N LEU A 602 -6.80 12.35 -14.10
CA LEU A 602 -8.08 12.92 -13.70
C LEU A 602 -8.65 12.25 -12.45
N TYR A 603 -8.51 10.93 -12.33
CA TYR A 603 -8.88 10.19 -11.13
C TYR A 603 -8.06 10.63 -9.91
N ASP A 604 -6.74 10.86 -10.07
CA ASP A 604 -5.90 11.37 -8.99
C ASP A 604 -6.36 12.74 -8.51
N ASP A 605 -6.70 13.66 -9.43
CA ASP A 605 -7.27 14.96 -9.09
C ASP A 605 -8.59 14.81 -8.29
N ILE A 606 -9.50 13.93 -8.74
CA ILE A 606 -10.80 13.69 -8.09
C ILE A 606 -10.62 13.04 -6.70
N LEU A 607 -9.77 12.03 -6.61
CA LEU A 607 -9.50 11.35 -5.34
C LEU A 607 -8.81 12.25 -4.34
N SER A 608 -8.00 13.21 -4.81
CA SER A 608 -7.36 14.23 -3.94
C SER A 608 -8.38 15.13 -3.25
N ILE A 609 -9.49 15.47 -3.92
CA ILE A 609 -10.61 16.19 -3.30
C ILE A 609 -11.22 15.37 -2.16
N GLY A 610 -11.40 14.04 -2.36
CA GLY A 610 -12.00 13.13 -1.39
C GLY A 610 -11.15 12.91 -0.12
N LYS A 611 -9.82 13.00 -0.23
CA LYS A 611 -8.88 12.76 0.89
C LYS A 611 -8.94 13.82 1.99
N LYS A 612 -9.43 15.02 1.70
CA LYS A 612 -9.47 16.14 2.65
C LYS A 612 -10.88 16.25 3.28
N PRO A 613 -11.09 15.77 4.51
CA PRO A 613 -12.44 15.64 5.10
C PRO A 613 -13.20 16.97 5.21
N ASP A 614 -12.50 18.10 5.29
CA ASP A 614 -13.11 19.43 5.43
C ASP A 614 -13.44 20.11 4.09
N VAL A 615 -12.92 19.57 2.96
CA VAL A 615 -13.08 20.19 1.62
C VAL A 615 -14.46 19.90 1.05
N ILE A 616 -14.91 18.66 1.06
CA ILE A 616 -16.21 18.26 0.51
C ILE A 616 -17.38 19.00 1.17
N PRO A 617 -17.47 19.12 2.52
CA PRO A 617 -18.54 19.89 3.16
C PRO A 617 -18.55 21.39 2.82
N LYS A 618 -17.39 21.95 2.44
CA LYS A 618 -17.30 23.35 2.00
C LYS A 618 -17.76 23.48 0.55
N ILE A 619 -17.27 22.62 -0.35
CA ILE A 619 -17.65 22.62 -1.77
C ILE A 619 -19.15 22.37 -1.94
N GLN A 620 -19.73 21.48 -1.18
CA GLN A 620 -21.17 21.16 -1.20
C GLN A 620 -22.06 22.40 -1.03
N LYS A 621 -21.66 23.38 -0.24
CA LYS A 621 -22.43 24.59 0.09
C LYS A 621 -22.32 25.72 -0.94
N MET A 622 -21.54 25.52 -2.00
CA MET A 622 -21.32 26.53 -3.01
C MET A 622 -22.54 26.64 -3.95
N GLU A 623 -22.98 27.84 -4.20
CA GLU A 623 -24.11 28.12 -5.06
C GLU A 623 -23.70 28.47 -6.50
N SER A 624 -22.41 28.66 -6.76
CA SER A 624 -21.91 29.05 -8.07
C SER A 624 -20.51 28.54 -8.34
N TYR A 625 -20.20 28.36 -9.64
CA TYR A 625 -18.84 28.04 -10.11
C TYR A 625 -17.81 29.09 -9.66
N ARG A 626 -18.21 30.36 -9.57
CA ARG A 626 -17.33 31.46 -9.15
C ARG A 626 -16.88 31.26 -7.69
N GLU A 627 -17.80 30.86 -6.80
CA GLU A 627 -17.47 30.57 -5.39
C GLU A 627 -16.51 29.39 -5.31
N PHE A 628 -16.76 28.36 -6.12
CA PHE A 628 -15.87 27.19 -6.22
C PHE A 628 -14.46 27.59 -6.67
N LEU A 629 -14.32 28.41 -7.73
CA LEU A 629 -13.03 28.90 -8.21
C LEU A 629 -12.28 29.72 -7.15
N LEU A 630 -12.97 30.60 -6.43
CA LEU A 630 -12.34 31.43 -5.38
C LEU A 630 -11.85 30.54 -4.25
N TYR A 631 -12.63 29.56 -3.84
CA TYR A 631 -12.24 28.62 -2.80
C TYR A 631 -11.00 27.79 -3.21
N ILE A 632 -10.97 27.26 -4.42
CA ILE A 632 -9.80 26.53 -4.94
C ILE A 632 -8.56 27.41 -5.02
N ALA A 633 -8.72 28.69 -5.37
CA ALA A 633 -7.61 29.64 -5.44
C ALA A 633 -7.06 30.04 -4.06
N GLU A 634 -7.91 30.06 -3.02
CA GLU A 634 -7.50 30.36 -1.65
C GLU A 634 -6.82 29.15 -0.96
N GLU A 635 -7.28 27.95 -1.25
CA GLU A 635 -6.76 26.69 -0.72
C GLU A 635 -5.71 26.09 -1.70
N ASN A 636 -4.53 26.71 -1.79
CA ASN A 636 -3.49 26.43 -2.79
C ASN A 636 -3.06 24.94 -2.97
N ASN A 637 -3.58 23.99 -2.19
CA ASN A 637 -3.10 22.61 -2.14
C ASN A 637 -4.23 21.57 -2.25
N ILE A 638 -5.39 21.85 -2.86
CA ILE A 638 -6.49 20.86 -2.93
C ILE A 638 -6.13 19.70 -3.86
N PHE A 639 -5.35 19.96 -4.90
CA PHE A 639 -4.91 18.96 -5.89
C PHE A 639 -3.45 18.50 -5.69
N GLU A 640 -2.82 18.86 -4.60
CA GLU A 640 -1.54 18.34 -4.11
C GLU A 640 -1.80 17.26 -3.04
#